data_1b2f8ed09956ebe36f3e45e0fc4bb199
#
_entry.id   1b2f8ed09956ebe36f3e45e0fc4bb199
#
_cell.length_a   1.000
_cell.length_b   1.000
_cell.length_c   1.000
_cell.angle_alpha   90.00
_cell.angle_beta   90.00
_cell.angle_gamma   90.00
#
_symmetry.space_group_name_H-M   'P 1'
#
loop_
_entity.id
_entity.type
_entity.pdbx_description
1 polymer ?
#
loop_
_entity_poly.entity_id
_entity_poly.type
_entity_poly.pdbx_seq_one_letter_code
_entity_poly.pdbx_strand_id
1 'polypeptide(L)'
;MYYAKTEATMNLDDLKAYKLVRKENLSDIRSTGYLLRHIKTGARIMVIENDDDNKVFNIAFRTPPKNSTGVAHILEHSVLCGSRDFPLKDPFVELVKGSLNTFLNAMTYPDKTCYPVASCNDQDFQNLMHVYRDAVFYPNIYKKEEIFRQEGWSYHLEKPEGPLTYNGVVYNEMKGAFSSPDDVLERDIMNSLFPDITYGCESGGDPDNIPELSYEEFLEFHRTYYHPSNSYIYLYGNMDMAAKLDFIDRNYLSAFDSLYVDSEIREQQPFDKMHDLVMEYPVAESESEENNSYLAYSVVTGTAMDTLKCTAFDILDYALLSTPGAPLKKALLDAGIGSDVYGSYEDGIRQTYFDVVAKGADPGRKEEFVSIIRKVLTDTVENGIDPKALEAGINYMEFRYREADFSSYPKGLIYGLDILDNWLYDDEHPFAQVQLIPVFDKLKELKNQGYFEDLIQRYLLDNPHGSVLTLNPSRGLTARKAKALEDKLDAYLSSLSEEEKTELVKNTANLEQYQEAPEDPEAAKCIPMLKREDIRKEITPFTNEALDIDGSLFLYHEVPTNGIGYLDLMFDLKDLADEKIPYLGLLKSVLGYVDTAHYTYGELTNEINAQTGGIMCGVEVFDHADSVDAFRAFFSVRGKAMYPKTDVLFKMIREIINTSSLKDTKRLHEIIAQVKSRAQSSLVSAGHSTAVLRAASYTSPMAAFQDKMAGIAYYQFIEKLDKEFEERKDDLVKELSHLMQEILRPEYLCVSYTGERDSLMDVQKQVKALKQTLHKEEVSVQHQNMTCVKENEGFTTSGQVQYVAQTGNFRKKGYEYTGALNILKVALSYDYLWTNIRVKGGAYGCMSGFKRSGESFFVSYRDPHLRRTLDVFKGIPEYVRSFKADEREMTKYIIGTISGKDVPRTPKMQGAISRSAWFCGITEEMAQKERDEILKASETDIQELAPLIEAILDNDAVCVVGSEPAIEKEKELFDTVLPLISC
;
A
#
# COMPACT_ATOMS: atom_id res chain seq x y z
N MET A 1 26.07 -15.66 24.87
CA MET A 1 27.55 -15.84 25.09
C MET A 1 28.23 -14.73 24.31
N TYR A 2 28.99 -13.86 24.97
CA TYR A 2 29.65 -12.70 24.39
C TYR A 2 30.64 -13.10 23.30
N TYR A 3 30.41 -12.65 22.08
CA TYR A 3 31.51 -12.58 21.10
C TYR A 3 32.40 -11.41 21.48
N ALA A 4 33.64 -11.72 21.82
CA ALA A 4 34.67 -10.72 22.10
C ALA A 4 34.94 -9.92 20.82
N LYS A 5 34.57 -8.65 20.80
CA LYS A 5 35.10 -7.65 19.84
C LYS A 5 36.60 -7.50 20.09
N THR A 6 37.43 -8.03 19.21
CA THR A 6 38.84 -7.70 19.11
C THR A 6 39.20 -7.42 17.64
N GLU A 7 38.58 -6.39 17.10
CA GLU A 7 39.13 -5.57 16.02
C GLU A 7 38.86 -4.11 16.42
N ALA A 8 39.85 -3.25 16.22
CA ALA A 8 39.71 -1.83 16.53
C ALA A 8 38.58 -1.27 15.65
N THR A 9 37.46 -0.91 16.26
CA THR A 9 36.32 -0.25 15.58
C THR A 9 36.87 1.02 14.91
N MET A 10 36.84 1.03 13.58
CA MET A 10 37.22 2.22 12.81
C MET A 10 36.24 3.34 13.13
N ASN A 11 36.76 4.53 13.45
CA ASN A 11 35.91 5.70 13.69
C ASN A 11 35.58 6.37 12.35
N LEU A 12 34.40 6.99 12.21
CA LEU A 12 34.05 7.80 11.04
C LEU A 12 35.08 8.89 10.74
N ASP A 13 35.70 9.45 11.76
CA ASP A 13 36.76 10.45 11.63
C ASP A 13 38.07 9.92 10.99
N ASP A 14 38.24 8.59 10.95
CA ASP A 14 39.43 7.94 10.36
C ASP A 14 39.30 7.72 8.85
N LEU A 15 38.11 7.93 8.29
CA LEU A 15 37.77 7.69 6.87
C LEU A 15 38.29 8.82 5.97
N LYS A 16 39.47 8.65 5.40
CA LYS A 16 40.12 9.68 4.54
C LYS A 16 39.39 9.99 3.23
N ALA A 17 38.52 9.07 2.75
CA ALA A 17 37.73 9.26 1.53
C ALA A 17 36.56 10.21 1.71
N TYR A 18 36.17 10.49 2.95
CA TYR A 18 34.98 11.29 3.28
C TYR A 18 35.33 12.53 4.07
N LYS A 19 34.58 13.58 3.84
CA LYS A 19 34.60 14.82 4.62
C LYS A 19 33.32 14.90 5.43
N LEU A 20 33.44 14.97 6.76
CA LEU A 20 32.29 15.29 7.63
C LEU A 20 31.86 16.74 7.36
N VAL A 21 30.62 16.92 6.95
CA VAL A 21 29.98 18.22 6.69
C VAL A 21 29.23 18.69 7.93
N ARG A 22 28.46 17.76 8.56
CA ARG A 22 27.60 18.07 9.70
C ARG A 22 27.44 16.84 10.59
N LYS A 23 27.31 17.08 11.90
CA LYS A 23 26.93 16.08 12.90
C LYS A 23 25.89 16.69 13.82
N GLU A 24 24.77 16.01 14.03
CA GLU A 24 23.66 16.47 14.87
C GLU A 24 23.15 15.36 15.78
N ASN A 25 22.64 15.75 16.96
CA ASN A 25 21.89 14.87 17.83
C ASN A 25 20.40 14.95 17.44
N LEU A 26 19.86 13.86 16.92
CA LEU A 26 18.48 13.74 16.48
C LEU A 26 17.63 13.19 17.63
N SER A 27 17.30 14.07 18.58
CA SER A 27 16.63 13.68 19.85
C SER A 27 15.27 13.03 19.63
N ASP A 28 14.51 13.47 18.61
CA ASP A 28 13.17 13.00 18.31
C ASP A 28 13.14 11.51 17.99
N ILE A 29 14.17 11.05 17.27
CA ILE A 29 14.33 9.65 16.84
C ILE A 29 15.44 8.92 17.59
N ARG A 30 15.96 9.51 18.71
CA ARG A 30 17.02 8.94 19.57
C ARG A 30 18.25 8.48 18.80
N SER A 31 18.72 9.28 17.87
CA SER A 31 19.80 8.93 16.93
C SER A 31 20.85 10.01 16.87
N THR A 32 22.02 9.68 16.28
CA THR A 32 23.01 10.65 15.84
C THR A 32 23.07 10.68 14.33
N GLY A 33 22.86 11.85 13.75
CA GLY A 33 22.93 12.09 12.31
C GLY A 33 24.30 12.62 11.89
N TYR A 34 24.83 12.10 10.78
CA TYR A 34 26.04 12.59 10.14
C TYR A 34 25.78 12.85 8.67
N LEU A 35 26.14 14.03 8.18
CA LEU A 35 26.21 14.34 6.76
C LEU A 35 27.67 14.30 6.32
N LEU A 36 27.97 13.47 5.36
CA LEU A 36 29.29 13.26 4.80
C LEU A 36 29.28 13.57 3.30
N ARG A 37 30.45 13.97 2.79
CA ARG A 37 30.68 14.16 1.34
C ARG A 37 31.87 13.33 0.92
N HIS A 38 31.71 12.46 -0.06
CA HIS A 38 32.84 11.73 -0.65
C HIS A 38 33.75 12.70 -1.41
N ILE A 39 35.06 12.76 -1.04
CA ILE A 39 35.98 13.80 -1.51
C ILE A 39 36.19 13.75 -3.02
N LYS A 40 36.35 12.53 -3.58
CA LYS A 40 36.66 12.34 -4.99
C LYS A 40 35.48 12.61 -5.91
N THR A 41 34.31 12.10 -5.59
CA THR A 41 33.13 12.16 -6.48
C THR A 41 32.13 13.24 -6.12
N GLY A 42 32.19 13.76 -4.89
CA GLY A 42 31.16 14.67 -4.38
C GLY A 42 29.84 13.99 -3.98
N ALA A 43 29.78 12.65 -3.96
CA ALA A 43 28.58 11.92 -3.50
C ALA A 43 28.17 12.37 -2.10
N ARG A 44 26.86 12.47 -1.87
CA ARG A 44 26.25 12.84 -0.60
C ARG A 44 25.94 11.60 0.20
N ILE A 45 26.37 11.55 1.45
CA ILE A 45 26.12 10.41 2.32
C ILE A 45 25.50 10.88 3.62
N MET A 46 24.38 10.31 3.99
CA MET A 46 23.78 10.50 5.31
C MET A 46 23.86 9.21 6.10
N VAL A 47 24.28 9.33 7.35
CA VAL A 47 24.33 8.23 8.30
C VAL A 47 23.47 8.60 9.52
N ILE A 48 22.53 7.72 9.89
CA ILE A 48 21.75 7.82 11.12
C ILE A 48 22.09 6.62 11.99
N GLU A 49 22.89 6.87 13.02
CA GLU A 49 23.37 5.85 13.96
C GLU A 49 22.45 5.78 15.19
N ASN A 50 21.97 4.58 15.49
CA ASN A 50 21.13 4.28 16.65
C ASN A 50 21.21 2.79 17.03
N ASP A 51 20.32 2.31 17.91
CA ASP A 51 20.27 0.93 18.41
C ASP A 51 19.25 0.03 17.68
N ASP A 52 18.67 0.47 16.56
CA ASP A 52 17.74 -0.31 15.77
C ASP A 52 18.51 -1.37 14.95
N ASP A 53 18.21 -2.64 15.20
CA ASP A 53 18.83 -3.75 14.48
C ASP A 53 18.29 -3.90 13.04
N ASN A 54 17.16 -3.26 12.70
CA ASN A 54 16.63 -3.27 11.34
C ASN A 54 17.35 -2.20 10.49
N LYS A 55 18.49 -2.60 9.94
CA LYS A 55 19.39 -1.74 9.19
C LYS A 55 18.78 -1.39 7.84
N VAL A 56 18.92 -0.13 7.42
CA VAL A 56 18.46 0.35 6.11
C VAL A 56 19.61 0.95 5.33
N PHE A 57 19.68 0.58 4.08
CA PHE A 57 20.47 1.25 3.06
C PHE A 57 19.53 1.76 1.97
N ASN A 58 19.74 2.97 1.50
CA ASN A 58 19.10 3.50 0.32
C ASN A 58 20.12 4.24 -0.53
N ILE A 59 20.05 4.06 -1.85
CA ILE A 59 20.74 4.95 -2.78
C ILE A 59 19.68 5.56 -3.71
N ALA A 60 19.62 6.88 -3.71
CA ALA A 60 18.69 7.65 -4.50
C ALA A 60 19.43 8.56 -5.48
N PHE A 61 18.78 8.83 -6.61
CA PHE A 61 19.25 9.78 -7.61
C PHE A 61 18.13 10.79 -7.92
N ARG A 62 18.49 12.05 -8.17
CA ARG A 62 17.55 12.95 -8.84
C ARG A 62 17.45 12.53 -10.30
N THR A 63 16.25 12.22 -10.75
CA THR A 63 15.94 11.68 -12.07
C THR A 63 14.80 12.43 -12.76
N PRO A 64 14.93 13.76 -12.96
CA PRO A 64 13.86 14.56 -13.55
C PRO A 64 13.58 14.13 -15.00
N PRO A 65 12.40 13.57 -15.31
CA PRO A 65 12.02 13.25 -16.68
C PRO A 65 11.79 14.55 -17.49
N LYS A 66 12.00 14.46 -18.80
CA LYS A 66 11.80 15.56 -19.75
C LYS A 66 10.56 15.36 -20.62
N ASN A 67 9.96 14.19 -20.55
CA ASN A 67 8.76 13.78 -21.27
C ASN A 67 8.09 12.61 -20.51
N SER A 68 6.92 12.19 -20.98
CA SER A 68 6.12 11.14 -20.36
C SER A 68 6.43 9.73 -20.90
N THR A 69 7.64 9.46 -21.39
CA THR A 69 8.02 8.13 -21.89
C THR A 69 8.31 7.11 -20.78
N GLY A 70 8.29 7.53 -19.51
CA GLY A 70 8.55 6.63 -18.37
C GLY A 70 10.00 6.13 -18.27
N VAL A 71 10.96 6.86 -18.87
CA VAL A 71 12.36 6.44 -18.90
C VAL A 71 12.94 6.18 -17.52
N ALA A 72 12.57 6.98 -16.51
CA ALA A 72 13.02 6.79 -15.13
C ALA A 72 12.51 5.47 -14.53
N HIS A 73 11.23 5.16 -14.75
CA HIS A 73 10.56 3.95 -14.27
C HIS A 73 11.08 2.69 -14.98
N ILE A 74 11.21 2.76 -16.31
CA ILE A 74 11.79 1.65 -17.10
C ILE A 74 13.24 1.37 -16.65
N LEU A 75 14.01 2.40 -16.33
CA LEU A 75 15.37 2.23 -15.77
C LEU A 75 15.35 1.63 -14.38
N GLU A 76 14.41 2.04 -13.53
CA GLU A 76 14.25 1.48 -12.18
C GLU A 76 14.14 -0.05 -12.26
N HIS A 77 13.25 -0.59 -13.11
CA HIS A 77 13.12 -2.02 -13.34
C HIS A 77 14.40 -2.62 -13.95
N SER A 78 14.89 -2.00 -15.00
CA SER A 78 15.95 -2.55 -15.86
C SER A 78 17.31 -2.68 -15.20
N VAL A 79 17.69 -1.75 -14.29
CA VAL A 79 19.00 -1.83 -13.62
C VAL A 79 19.10 -3.04 -12.68
N LEU A 80 17.95 -3.54 -12.19
CA LEU A 80 17.88 -4.73 -11.34
C LEU A 80 17.93 -6.04 -12.13
N CYS A 81 17.89 -5.98 -13.48
CA CYS A 81 17.96 -7.14 -14.37
C CYS A 81 19.41 -7.52 -14.73
N GLY A 82 20.28 -7.59 -13.71
CA GLY A 82 21.67 -8.03 -13.86
C GLY A 82 22.70 -6.91 -13.97
N SER A 83 23.88 -7.19 -13.44
CA SER A 83 24.95 -6.21 -13.35
C SER A 83 26.32 -6.83 -13.57
N ARG A 84 27.39 -6.05 -13.43
CA ARG A 84 28.77 -6.46 -13.66
C ARG A 84 29.18 -7.67 -12.80
N ASP A 85 28.95 -7.58 -11.49
CA ASP A 85 29.37 -8.61 -10.53
C ASP A 85 28.27 -9.68 -10.36
N PHE A 86 27.04 -9.38 -10.77
CA PHE A 86 25.85 -10.24 -10.70
C PHE A 86 25.20 -10.37 -12.08
N PRO A 87 25.81 -11.13 -13.04
CA PRO A 87 25.39 -11.16 -14.44
C PRO A 87 24.20 -12.07 -14.74
N LEU A 88 23.28 -12.23 -13.77
CA LEU A 88 22.03 -12.97 -13.90
C LEU A 88 20.99 -12.16 -14.71
N LYS A 89 19.89 -12.80 -15.09
CA LYS A 89 18.73 -12.11 -15.67
C LYS A 89 17.97 -11.32 -14.61
N ASP A 90 17.80 -11.92 -13.42
CA ASP A 90 17.01 -11.34 -12.34
C ASP A 90 17.65 -11.58 -10.95
N PRO A 91 18.73 -10.83 -10.63
CA PRO A 91 19.34 -10.88 -9.30
C PRO A 91 18.36 -10.48 -8.19
N PHE A 92 17.36 -9.62 -8.49
CA PHE A 92 16.33 -9.19 -7.55
C PHE A 92 15.51 -10.38 -7.06
N VAL A 93 14.98 -11.21 -7.96
CA VAL A 93 14.22 -12.41 -7.62
C VAL A 93 15.08 -13.41 -6.83
N GLU A 94 16.37 -13.56 -7.19
CA GLU A 94 17.28 -14.40 -6.42
C GLU A 94 17.47 -13.92 -4.97
N LEU A 95 17.53 -12.60 -4.76
CA LEU A 95 17.59 -12.01 -3.41
C LEU A 95 16.28 -12.21 -2.65
N VAL A 96 15.12 -11.99 -3.26
CA VAL A 96 13.82 -12.22 -2.60
C VAL A 96 13.71 -13.67 -2.12
N LYS A 97 14.15 -14.62 -2.93
CA LYS A 97 14.15 -16.05 -2.56
C LYS A 97 15.16 -16.42 -1.48
N GLY A 98 16.28 -15.71 -1.39
CA GLY A 98 17.46 -16.18 -0.64
C GLY A 98 18.02 -15.22 0.41
N SER A 99 17.33 -14.16 0.82
CA SER A 99 17.75 -13.22 1.85
C SER A 99 16.79 -13.14 3.04
N LEU A 100 17.31 -12.67 4.19
CA LEU A 100 16.50 -12.32 5.37
C LEU A 100 16.10 -10.84 5.33
N ASN A 101 15.80 -10.33 4.14
CA ASN A 101 15.39 -8.94 3.98
C ASN A 101 14.12 -8.64 4.78
N THR A 102 14.05 -7.46 5.35
CA THR A 102 12.84 -6.89 5.94
C THR A 102 12.18 -5.89 5.00
N PHE A 103 12.93 -5.46 3.99
CA PHE A 103 12.45 -4.67 2.87
C PHE A 103 13.38 -4.81 1.67
N LEU A 104 12.81 -4.97 0.50
CA LEU A 104 13.52 -5.09 -0.78
C LEU A 104 12.61 -4.55 -1.88
N ASN A 105 12.95 -3.40 -2.47
CA ASN A 105 12.19 -2.79 -3.56
C ASN A 105 13.04 -1.74 -4.29
N ALA A 106 12.48 -1.16 -5.35
CA ALA A 106 12.88 0.09 -5.95
C ALA A 106 11.64 0.97 -6.14
N MET A 107 11.82 2.28 -6.28
CA MET A 107 10.71 3.23 -6.32
C MET A 107 11.04 4.42 -7.21
N THR A 108 10.18 4.71 -8.18
CA THR A 108 10.23 5.92 -9.01
C THR A 108 9.21 6.93 -8.54
N TYR A 109 9.68 8.12 -8.22
CA TYR A 109 8.91 9.31 -7.86
C TYR A 109 8.95 10.34 -9.01
N PRO A 110 8.20 11.43 -8.93
CA PRO A 110 8.20 12.43 -9.99
C PRO A 110 9.57 13.06 -10.33
N ASP A 111 10.52 13.05 -9.39
CA ASP A 111 11.82 13.68 -9.56
C ASP A 111 13.02 12.91 -9.02
N LYS A 112 12.76 11.75 -8.41
CA LYS A 112 13.78 10.89 -7.80
C LYS A 112 13.50 9.42 -8.06
N THR A 113 14.56 8.60 -8.10
CA THR A 113 14.47 7.14 -8.10
C THR A 113 15.28 6.59 -6.94
N CYS A 114 14.67 5.73 -6.13
CA CYS A 114 15.22 5.21 -4.88
C CYS A 114 15.39 3.69 -4.94
N TYR A 115 16.48 3.20 -4.35
CA TYR A 115 16.80 1.77 -4.28
C TYR A 115 17.06 1.36 -2.83
N PRO A 116 16.00 1.22 -2.01
CA PRO A 116 16.11 0.87 -0.61
C PRO A 116 16.16 -0.64 -0.36
N VAL A 117 16.97 -1.04 0.62
CA VAL A 117 17.00 -2.39 1.17
C VAL A 117 17.12 -2.34 2.69
N ALA A 118 16.56 -3.35 3.37
CA ALA A 118 16.66 -3.48 4.82
C ALA A 118 16.82 -4.93 5.26
N SER A 119 17.59 -5.13 6.34
CA SER A 119 17.75 -6.44 7.00
C SER A 119 18.19 -6.29 8.44
N CYS A 120 17.70 -7.17 9.32
CA CYS A 120 18.20 -7.30 10.69
C CYS A 120 19.53 -8.06 10.78
N ASN A 121 19.84 -8.88 9.78
CA ASN A 121 21.09 -9.64 9.72
C ASN A 121 22.20 -8.80 9.06
N ASP A 122 23.35 -8.62 9.70
CA ASP A 122 24.41 -7.76 9.20
C ASP A 122 25.09 -8.29 7.92
N GLN A 123 25.26 -9.62 7.82
CA GLN A 123 25.83 -10.24 6.61
C GLN A 123 24.87 -10.14 5.42
N ASP A 124 23.58 -10.38 5.66
CA ASP A 124 22.54 -10.22 4.66
C ASP A 124 22.42 -8.77 4.18
N PHE A 125 22.42 -7.83 5.13
CA PHE A 125 22.43 -6.40 4.83
C PHE A 125 23.62 -6.01 3.94
N GLN A 126 24.83 -6.55 4.24
CA GLN A 126 26.03 -6.32 3.42
C GLN A 126 25.85 -6.87 2.00
N ASN A 127 25.23 -8.05 1.87
CA ASN A 127 24.97 -8.69 0.59
C ASN A 127 23.98 -7.86 -0.24
N LEU A 128 22.85 -7.47 0.35
CA LEU A 128 21.83 -6.63 -0.28
C LEU A 128 22.42 -5.30 -0.76
N MET A 129 23.18 -4.64 0.11
CA MET A 129 23.84 -3.38 -0.21
C MET A 129 24.85 -3.53 -1.37
N HIS A 130 25.54 -4.68 -1.48
CA HIS A 130 26.47 -4.97 -2.58
C HIS A 130 25.72 -5.10 -3.91
N VAL A 131 24.69 -5.95 -3.96
CA VAL A 131 23.94 -6.21 -5.19
C VAL A 131 23.28 -4.93 -5.72
N TYR A 132 22.61 -4.16 -4.85
CA TYR A 132 21.92 -2.95 -5.28
C TYR A 132 22.84 -1.86 -5.81
N ARG A 133 24.02 -1.69 -5.23
CA ARG A 133 24.99 -0.72 -5.76
C ARG A 133 25.63 -1.16 -7.06
N ASP A 134 25.95 -2.45 -7.23
CA ASP A 134 26.45 -2.93 -8.50
C ASP A 134 25.39 -2.79 -9.60
N ALA A 135 24.14 -3.04 -9.27
CA ALA A 135 23.00 -2.86 -10.17
C ALA A 135 22.87 -1.43 -10.68
N VAL A 136 22.88 -0.44 -9.79
CA VAL A 136 22.66 0.97 -10.21
C VAL A 136 23.86 1.59 -10.94
N PHE A 137 25.10 1.18 -10.61
CA PHE A 137 26.28 1.77 -11.24
C PHE A 137 26.81 1.00 -12.45
N TYR A 138 26.58 -0.33 -12.51
CA TYR A 138 27.13 -1.19 -13.56
C TYR A 138 26.11 -2.18 -14.13
N PRO A 139 24.89 -1.70 -14.50
CA PRO A 139 23.85 -2.59 -15.00
C PRO A 139 24.20 -3.20 -16.35
N ASN A 140 23.65 -4.37 -16.64
CA ASN A 140 23.84 -5.06 -17.91
C ASN A 140 23.06 -4.46 -19.09
N ILE A 141 22.30 -3.39 -18.88
CA ILE A 141 21.51 -2.70 -19.91
C ILE A 141 22.33 -2.27 -21.12
N TYR A 142 23.63 -2.03 -20.95
CA TYR A 142 24.56 -1.68 -22.04
C TYR A 142 24.98 -2.86 -22.90
N LYS A 143 24.72 -4.09 -22.45
CA LYS A 143 25.15 -5.33 -23.11
C LYS A 143 23.99 -6.12 -23.69
N LYS A 144 22.78 -5.92 -23.15
CA LYS A 144 21.58 -6.69 -23.45
C LYS A 144 20.40 -5.74 -23.66
N GLU A 145 20.08 -5.46 -24.92
CA GLU A 145 18.89 -4.66 -25.26
C GLU A 145 17.59 -5.37 -24.88
N GLU A 146 17.63 -6.70 -24.78
CA GLU A 146 16.48 -7.53 -24.36
C GLU A 146 15.91 -7.08 -23.00
N ILE A 147 16.74 -6.55 -22.09
CA ILE A 147 16.30 -6.01 -20.80
C ILE A 147 15.34 -4.83 -21.01
N PHE A 148 15.73 -3.87 -21.84
CA PHE A 148 14.88 -2.74 -22.20
C PHE A 148 13.57 -3.18 -22.87
N ARG A 149 13.66 -4.14 -23.80
CA ARG A 149 12.50 -4.65 -24.52
C ARG A 149 11.53 -5.43 -23.64
N GLN A 150 12.02 -6.13 -22.62
CA GLN A 150 11.22 -6.86 -21.64
C GLN A 150 10.56 -5.90 -20.63
N GLU A 151 11.36 -5.06 -19.98
CA GLU A 151 10.87 -4.21 -18.90
C GLU A 151 10.15 -2.96 -19.41
N GLY A 152 10.61 -2.35 -20.48
CA GLY A 152 10.01 -1.15 -21.04
C GLY A 152 8.88 -1.44 -22.01
N TRP A 153 9.25 -1.57 -23.29
CA TRP A 153 8.29 -1.88 -24.35
C TRP A 153 8.97 -2.52 -25.56
N SER A 154 8.19 -3.28 -26.33
CA SER A 154 8.61 -3.85 -27.62
C SER A 154 7.42 -4.05 -28.55
N TYR A 155 7.69 -4.10 -29.88
CA TYR A 155 6.74 -4.66 -30.81
C TYR A 155 6.63 -6.17 -30.63
N HIS A 156 5.42 -6.69 -30.57
CA HIS A 156 5.14 -8.13 -30.52
C HIS A 156 4.37 -8.56 -31.77
N LEU A 157 4.98 -9.42 -32.58
CA LEU A 157 4.43 -9.97 -33.81
C LEU A 157 4.81 -11.45 -33.91
N GLU A 158 3.84 -12.35 -33.73
CA GLU A 158 4.09 -13.82 -33.81
C GLU A 158 4.22 -14.33 -35.24
N LYS A 159 3.52 -13.71 -36.20
CA LYS A 159 3.47 -14.10 -37.63
C LYS A 159 3.36 -12.84 -38.49
N PRO A 160 3.89 -12.86 -39.71
CA PRO A 160 3.87 -11.68 -40.61
C PRO A 160 2.46 -11.11 -40.87
N GLU A 161 1.43 -11.98 -40.86
CA GLU A 161 0.03 -11.61 -41.08
C GLU A 161 -0.77 -11.50 -39.78
N GLY A 162 -0.11 -11.67 -38.64
CA GLY A 162 -0.72 -11.55 -37.32
C GLY A 162 -0.93 -10.10 -36.91
N PRO A 163 -1.68 -9.86 -35.82
CA PRO A 163 -1.82 -8.53 -35.26
C PRO A 163 -0.49 -8.07 -34.65
N LEU A 164 -0.10 -6.83 -34.92
CA LEU A 164 1.01 -6.18 -34.24
C LEU A 164 0.52 -5.54 -32.95
N THR A 165 1.20 -5.78 -31.85
CA THR A 165 0.89 -5.19 -30.55
C THR A 165 2.13 -4.63 -29.87
N TYR A 166 1.94 -3.79 -28.86
CA TYR A 166 2.99 -3.44 -27.88
C TYR A 166 2.94 -4.40 -26.71
N ASN A 167 4.11 -4.76 -26.20
CA ASN A 167 4.27 -5.54 -24.97
C ASN A 167 5.44 -4.98 -24.16
N GLY A 168 5.42 -5.20 -22.85
CA GLY A 168 6.44 -4.77 -21.89
C GLY A 168 5.87 -4.67 -20.48
N VAL A 169 6.69 -4.91 -19.47
CA VAL A 169 6.24 -4.94 -18.06
C VAL A 169 5.71 -3.55 -17.65
N VAL A 170 6.54 -2.50 -17.76
CA VAL A 170 6.14 -1.12 -17.39
C VAL A 170 5.00 -0.62 -18.28
N TYR A 171 5.03 -0.92 -19.59
CA TYR A 171 3.94 -0.55 -20.48
C TYR A 171 2.58 -1.10 -20.02
N ASN A 172 2.52 -2.39 -19.67
CA ASN A 172 1.28 -3.02 -19.19
C ASN A 172 0.90 -2.56 -17.78
N GLU A 173 1.87 -2.32 -16.90
CA GLU A 173 1.63 -1.77 -15.58
C GLU A 173 0.95 -0.40 -15.66
N MET A 174 1.48 0.48 -16.50
CA MET A 174 0.94 1.83 -16.64
C MET A 174 -0.44 1.83 -17.31
N LYS A 175 -0.72 0.91 -18.22
CA LYS A 175 -2.11 0.69 -18.69
C LYS A 175 -3.07 0.36 -17.55
N GLY A 176 -2.60 -0.40 -16.57
CA GLY A 176 -3.35 -0.70 -15.36
C GLY A 176 -3.55 0.53 -14.46
N ALA A 177 -2.51 1.33 -14.24
CA ALA A 177 -2.58 2.58 -13.47
C ALA A 177 -3.55 3.58 -14.10
N PHE A 178 -3.48 3.76 -15.40
CA PHE A 178 -4.39 4.66 -16.15
C PHE A 178 -5.83 4.13 -16.25
N SER A 179 -6.13 2.97 -15.70
CA SER A 179 -7.50 2.45 -15.56
C SER A 179 -8.18 2.91 -14.27
N SER A 180 -7.44 3.49 -13.32
CA SER A 180 -7.96 4.04 -12.06
C SER A 180 -8.30 5.52 -12.23
N PRO A 181 -9.57 5.93 -12.02
CA PRO A 181 -9.93 7.35 -12.11
C PRO A 181 -9.21 8.23 -11.08
N ASP A 182 -8.96 7.69 -9.89
CA ASP A 182 -8.29 8.43 -8.81
C ASP A 182 -6.80 8.67 -9.17
N ASP A 183 -6.11 7.68 -9.78
CA ASP A 183 -4.70 7.82 -10.24
C ASP A 183 -4.61 8.82 -11.42
N VAL A 184 -5.61 8.81 -12.33
CA VAL A 184 -5.70 9.78 -13.44
C VAL A 184 -5.88 11.20 -12.90
N LEU A 185 -6.75 11.37 -11.89
CA LEU A 185 -6.99 12.67 -11.26
C LEU A 185 -5.73 13.24 -10.60
N GLU A 186 -5.03 12.44 -9.79
CA GLU A 186 -3.81 12.86 -9.08
C GLU A 186 -2.73 13.33 -10.05
N ARG A 187 -2.49 12.56 -11.10
CA ARG A 187 -1.58 12.94 -12.19
C ARG A 187 -1.99 14.25 -12.85
N ASP A 188 -3.27 14.37 -13.22
CA ASP A 188 -3.76 15.54 -13.96
C ASP A 188 -3.74 16.80 -13.09
N ILE A 189 -3.96 16.68 -11.77
CA ILE A 189 -3.75 17.78 -10.81
C ILE A 189 -2.30 18.25 -10.86
N MET A 190 -1.33 17.36 -10.66
CA MET A 190 0.09 17.71 -10.65
C MET A 190 0.53 18.33 -11.99
N ASN A 191 0.17 17.72 -13.11
CA ASN A 191 0.49 18.24 -14.43
C ASN A 191 -0.13 19.61 -14.69
N SER A 192 -1.33 19.87 -14.17
CA SER A 192 -2.02 21.17 -14.32
C SER A 192 -1.35 22.30 -13.56
N LEU A 193 -0.69 21.99 -12.44
CA LEU A 193 0.01 22.94 -11.58
C LEU A 193 1.44 23.23 -12.06
N PHE A 194 2.07 22.30 -12.77
CA PHE A 194 3.49 22.34 -13.11
C PHE A 194 3.78 22.03 -14.60
N PRO A 195 3.08 22.64 -15.57
CA PRO A 195 3.15 22.24 -16.99
C PRO A 195 4.51 22.46 -17.65
N ASP A 196 5.35 23.37 -17.14
CA ASP A 196 6.60 23.79 -17.80
C ASP A 196 7.86 23.14 -17.21
N ILE A 197 7.70 22.26 -16.19
CA ILE A 197 8.82 21.62 -15.50
C ILE A 197 8.64 20.10 -15.45
N THR A 198 9.56 19.39 -14.78
CA THR A 198 9.54 17.92 -14.70
C THR A 198 8.22 17.35 -14.19
N TYR A 199 7.50 18.04 -13.31
CA TYR A 199 6.21 17.59 -12.77
C TYR A 199 5.03 17.72 -13.76
N GLY A 200 5.24 18.35 -14.91
CA GLY A 200 4.33 18.30 -16.05
C GLY A 200 4.45 17.02 -16.90
N CYS A 201 5.39 16.14 -16.53
CA CYS A 201 5.59 14.86 -17.20
C CYS A 201 5.17 13.71 -16.27
N GLU A 202 4.67 12.62 -16.85
CA GLU A 202 4.41 11.38 -16.14
C GLU A 202 5.69 10.58 -15.97
N SER A 203 6.27 10.54 -14.76
CA SER A 203 7.52 9.84 -14.48
C SER A 203 7.40 8.33 -14.61
N GLY A 204 6.22 7.77 -14.28
CA GLY A 204 5.90 6.37 -14.47
C GLY A 204 5.75 5.96 -15.93
N GLY A 205 5.42 6.91 -16.79
CA GLY A 205 5.20 6.75 -18.22
C GLY A 205 3.72 6.70 -18.61
N ASP A 206 3.37 7.53 -19.60
CA ASP A 206 2.05 7.46 -20.22
C ASP A 206 2.06 6.34 -21.29
N PRO A 207 1.12 5.37 -21.26
CA PRO A 207 1.06 4.32 -22.27
C PRO A 207 1.02 4.81 -23.73
N ASP A 208 0.51 6.00 -23.97
CA ASP A 208 0.50 6.62 -25.31
C ASP A 208 1.91 7.12 -25.71
N ASN A 209 2.80 7.44 -24.76
CA ASN A 209 4.14 7.98 -24.97
C ASN A 209 5.27 6.95 -24.72
N ILE A 210 5.09 5.94 -23.88
CA ILE A 210 6.11 4.92 -23.60
C ILE A 210 6.73 4.35 -24.90
N PRO A 211 5.94 4.03 -25.97
CA PRO A 211 6.51 3.51 -27.22
C PRO A 211 7.33 4.51 -28.06
N GLU A 212 7.46 5.76 -27.60
CA GLU A 212 8.31 6.76 -28.23
C GLU A 212 9.76 6.67 -27.71
N LEU A 213 9.99 6.01 -26.55
CA LEU A 213 11.32 5.88 -25.96
C LEU A 213 12.21 4.97 -26.78
N SER A 214 13.31 5.50 -27.26
CA SER A 214 14.34 4.71 -27.93
C SER A 214 15.33 4.08 -26.91
N TYR A 215 15.97 2.99 -27.30
CA TYR A 215 17.00 2.36 -26.48
C TYR A 215 18.19 3.30 -26.19
N GLU A 216 18.57 4.15 -27.16
CA GLU A 216 19.68 5.09 -26.97
C GLU A 216 19.32 6.20 -25.96
N GLU A 217 18.10 6.76 -26.00
CA GLU A 217 17.63 7.74 -25.01
C GLU A 217 17.56 7.12 -23.61
N PHE A 218 17.12 5.86 -23.51
CA PHE A 218 17.13 5.09 -22.27
C PHE A 218 18.54 4.95 -21.70
N LEU A 219 19.54 4.57 -22.51
CA LEU A 219 20.93 4.46 -22.07
C LEU A 219 21.52 5.83 -21.70
N GLU A 220 21.18 6.90 -22.46
CA GLU A 220 21.67 8.25 -22.17
C GLU A 220 21.13 8.79 -20.85
N PHE A 221 19.89 8.47 -20.50
CA PHE A 221 19.32 8.86 -19.22
C PHE A 221 20.10 8.21 -18.05
N HIS A 222 20.44 6.93 -18.15
CA HIS A 222 21.28 6.28 -17.16
C HIS A 222 22.68 6.93 -17.09
N ARG A 223 23.37 7.17 -18.22
CA ARG A 223 24.68 7.83 -18.26
C ARG A 223 24.65 9.21 -17.59
N THR A 224 23.55 9.92 -17.77
CA THR A 224 23.38 11.30 -17.25
C THR A 224 23.16 11.31 -15.74
N TYR A 225 22.24 10.51 -15.23
CA TYR A 225 21.74 10.64 -13.87
C TYR A 225 22.28 9.63 -12.87
N TYR A 226 22.69 8.44 -13.31
CA TYR A 226 23.17 7.36 -12.41
C TYR A 226 24.68 7.45 -12.16
N HIS A 227 25.09 8.58 -11.63
CA HIS A 227 26.48 8.87 -11.32
C HIS A 227 26.63 9.21 -9.83
N PRO A 228 27.74 8.80 -9.13
CA PRO A 228 27.95 9.10 -7.72
C PRO A 228 27.78 10.57 -7.37
N SER A 229 28.18 11.51 -8.23
CA SER A 229 28.02 12.96 -8.00
C SER A 229 26.56 13.41 -7.90
N ASN A 230 25.62 12.63 -8.42
CA ASN A 230 24.18 12.88 -8.34
C ASN A 230 23.50 12.03 -7.27
N SER A 231 24.24 11.15 -6.58
CA SER A 231 23.65 10.21 -5.63
C SER A 231 23.46 10.79 -4.23
N TYR A 232 22.42 10.29 -3.55
CA TYR A 232 22.10 10.47 -2.14
C TYR A 232 22.13 9.09 -1.48
N ILE A 233 23.18 8.82 -0.72
CA ILE A 233 23.39 7.52 -0.06
C ILE A 233 22.98 7.67 1.41
N TYR A 234 22.14 6.76 1.89
CA TYR A 234 21.58 6.76 3.22
C TYR A 234 21.88 5.43 3.92
N LEU A 235 22.33 5.51 5.17
CA LEU A 235 22.59 4.37 6.06
C LEU A 235 21.93 4.65 7.42
N TYR A 236 21.15 3.69 7.92
CA TYR A 236 20.43 3.78 9.19
C TYR A 236 20.56 2.50 10.00
N GLY A 237 20.69 2.64 11.32
CA GLY A 237 20.56 1.53 12.26
C GLY A 237 21.83 1.21 13.04
N ASN A 238 21.82 0.03 13.68
CA ASN A 238 22.92 -0.49 14.50
C ASN A 238 23.90 -1.32 13.65
N MET A 239 24.99 -0.71 13.19
CA MET A 239 26.01 -1.39 12.39
C MET A 239 27.36 -0.70 12.52
N ASP A 240 28.43 -1.35 12.06
CA ASP A 240 29.73 -0.69 11.87
C ASP A 240 29.68 0.23 10.64
N MET A 241 29.28 1.48 10.86
CA MET A 241 29.10 2.49 9.81
C MET A 241 30.39 2.76 9.04
N ALA A 242 31.54 2.74 9.74
CA ALA A 242 32.82 3.03 9.11
C ALA A 242 33.23 1.89 8.15
N ALA A 243 33.00 0.64 8.55
CA ALA A 243 33.26 -0.52 7.67
C ALA A 243 32.37 -0.49 6.44
N LYS A 244 31.08 -0.12 6.58
CA LYS A 244 30.17 0.01 5.44
C LYS A 244 30.59 1.13 4.48
N LEU A 245 31.00 2.26 5.00
CA LEU A 245 31.49 3.40 4.20
C LEU A 245 32.83 3.09 3.50
N ASP A 246 33.77 2.42 4.17
CA ASP A 246 35.00 1.97 3.55
C ASP A 246 34.74 0.99 2.40
N PHE A 247 33.79 0.09 2.58
CA PHE A 247 33.35 -0.82 1.51
C PHE A 247 32.73 -0.05 0.32
N ILE A 248 31.90 0.98 0.59
CA ILE A 248 31.29 1.83 -0.44
C ILE A 248 32.37 2.57 -1.24
N ASP A 249 33.35 3.15 -0.58
CA ASP A 249 34.45 3.84 -1.25
C ASP A 249 35.25 2.90 -2.14
N ARG A 250 35.82 1.84 -1.54
CA ARG A 250 36.80 0.97 -2.24
C ARG A 250 36.23 0.23 -3.44
N ASN A 251 34.98 -0.21 -3.34
CA ASN A 251 34.41 -1.05 -4.40
C ASN A 251 33.65 -0.26 -5.46
N TYR A 252 33.25 1.00 -5.15
CA TYR A 252 32.40 1.77 -6.06
C TYR A 252 32.86 3.22 -6.24
N LEU A 253 32.81 4.06 -5.19
CA LEU A 253 32.97 5.49 -5.37
C LEU A 253 34.38 5.89 -5.86
N SER A 254 35.40 5.20 -5.38
CA SER A 254 36.80 5.46 -5.78
C SER A 254 37.08 5.23 -7.28
N ALA A 255 36.23 4.46 -7.97
CA ALA A 255 36.34 4.20 -9.41
C ALA A 255 35.88 5.39 -10.28
N PHE A 256 35.14 6.33 -9.70
CA PHE A 256 34.57 7.49 -10.43
C PHE A 256 35.33 8.76 -10.08
N ASP A 257 35.35 9.70 -11.01
CA ASP A 257 35.77 11.09 -10.80
C ASP A 257 34.54 11.97 -10.55
N SER A 258 34.72 13.21 -10.10
CA SER A 258 33.61 14.15 -9.96
C SER A 258 33.06 14.57 -11.33
N LEU A 259 31.76 14.56 -11.47
CA LEU A 259 31.04 14.99 -12.68
C LEU A 259 29.98 16.03 -12.30
N TYR A 260 29.88 17.09 -13.10
CA TYR A 260 28.72 17.97 -13.01
C TYR A 260 27.50 17.30 -13.67
N VAL A 261 26.42 17.13 -12.90
CA VAL A 261 25.15 16.57 -13.37
C VAL A 261 24.08 17.64 -13.22
N ASP A 262 23.50 18.08 -14.33
CA ASP A 262 22.35 18.99 -14.33
C ASP A 262 21.08 18.20 -14.01
N SER A 263 20.83 18.00 -12.73
CA SER A 263 19.64 17.31 -12.20
C SER A 263 18.81 18.23 -11.30
N GLU A 264 19.01 19.54 -11.39
CA GLU A 264 18.27 20.50 -10.59
C GLU A 264 16.78 20.44 -10.92
N ILE A 265 15.95 20.25 -9.90
CA ILE A 265 14.50 20.37 -10.02
C ILE A 265 14.16 21.84 -10.00
N ARG A 266 13.67 22.35 -11.12
CA ARG A 266 13.30 23.75 -11.28
C ARG A 266 11.94 24.02 -10.66
N GLU A 267 11.68 25.28 -10.30
CA GLU A 267 10.37 25.72 -9.82
C GLU A 267 9.54 26.23 -11.00
N GLN A 268 8.27 25.82 -11.05
CA GLN A 268 7.26 26.40 -11.94
C GLN A 268 7.09 27.87 -11.56
N GLN A 269 7.14 28.73 -12.54
CA GLN A 269 6.84 30.14 -12.31
C GLN A 269 5.35 30.31 -11.98
N PRO A 270 5.01 31.21 -11.04
CA PRO A 270 3.64 31.48 -10.68
C PRO A 270 2.79 31.86 -11.90
N PHE A 271 1.55 31.40 -11.95
CA PHE A 271 0.60 31.78 -12.97
C PHE A 271 0.08 33.20 -12.76
N ASP A 272 -0.31 33.88 -13.82
CA ASP A 272 -1.02 35.17 -13.76
C ASP A 272 -2.47 35.00 -13.27
N LYS A 273 -3.07 33.84 -13.53
CA LYS A 273 -4.41 33.40 -13.08
C LYS A 273 -4.47 31.90 -12.97
N MET A 274 -5.40 31.40 -12.17
CA MET A 274 -5.67 29.96 -12.08
C MET A 274 -6.02 29.37 -13.45
N HIS A 275 -5.50 28.20 -13.74
CA HIS A 275 -5.83 27.43 -14.92
C HIS A 275 -7.21 26.77 -14.75
N ASP A 276 -7.97 26.70 -15.83
CA ASP A 276 -9.26 25.99 -15.89
C ASP A 276 -9.16 24.91 -16.97
N LEU A 277 -9.22 23.64 -16.55
CA LEU A 277 -8.95 22.48 -17.38
C LEU A 277 -10.11 21.47 -17.33
N VAL A 278 -10.36 20.85 -18.48
CA VAL A 278 -11.35 19.77 -18.59
C VAL A 278 -10.66 18.56 -19.21
N MET A 279 -10.71 17.42 -18.52
CA MET A 279 -10.13 16.16 -18.94
C MET A 279 -11.19 15.06 -18.89
N GLU A 280 -10.87 13.88 -19.44
CA GLU A 280 -11.76 12.72 -19.47
C GLU A 280 -11.10 11.47 -18.88
N TYR A 281 -11.89 10.63 -18.21
CA TYR A 281 -11.49 9.30 -17.78
C TYR A 281 -12.47 8.24 -18.27
N PRO A 282 -12.01 6.98 -18.49
CA PRO A 282 -12.88 5.94 -19.01
C PRO A 282 -13.83 5.40 -17.95
N VAL A 283 -15.08 5.18 -18.34
CA VAL A 283 -16.09 4.42 -17.58
C VAL A 283 -16.64 3.32 -18.45
N ALA A 284 -17.15 2.23 -17.82
CA ALA A 284 -17.78 1.13 -18.54
C ALA A 284 -19.10 1.58 -19.19
N GLU A 285 -19.55 0.86 -20.22
CA GLU A 285 -20.84 1.14 -20.87
C GLU A 285 -22.04 1.06 -19.91
N SER A 286 -21.92 0.24 -18.87
CA SER A 286 -22.90 0.08 -17.79
C SER A 286 -22.88 1.21 -16.75
N GLU A 287 -21.87 2.06 -16.71
CA GLU A 287 -21.73 3.10 -15.68
C GLU A 287 -22.41 4.40 -16.12
N SER A 288 -22.94 5.17 -15.15
CA SER A 288 -23.53 6.48 -15.42
C SER A 288 -22.47 7.55 -15.64
N GLU A 289 -22.67 8.42 -16.61
CA GLU A 289 -21.89 9.65 -16.77
C GLU A 289 -22.49 10.82 -15.93
N GLU A 290 -23.74 10.71 -15.50
CA GLU A 290 -24.40 11.74 -14.68
C GLU A 290 -23.91 11.70 -13.24
N ASN A 291 -23.54 12.85 -12.69
CA ASN A 291 -23.03 12.99 -11.32
C ASN A 291 -21.86 12.05 -11.01
N ASN A 292 -20.98 11.87 -11.98
CA ASN A 292 -19.82 10.99 -11.86
C ASN A 292 -18.49 11.70 -12.22
N SER A 293 -18.52 13.04 -12.35
CA SER A 293 -17.31 13.83 -12.56
C SER A 293 -16.57 14.08 -11.25
N TYR A 294 -15.28 14.39 -11.38
CA TYR A 294 -14.47 14.95 -10.31
C TYR A 294 -14.28 16.44 -10.55
N LEU A 295 -14.40 17.23 -9.50
CA LEU A 295 -14.02 18.65 -9.48
C LEU A 295 -12.88 18.82 -8.50
N ALA A 296 -11.74 19.32 -8.96
CA ALA A 296 -10.58 19.59 -8.12
C ALA A 296 -10.20 21.08 -8.14
N TYR A 297 -9.94 21.63 -6.96
CA TYR A 297 -9.38 22.95 -6.75
C TYR A 297 -8.03 22.81 -6.09
N SER A 298 -6.95 23.17 -6.80
CA SER A 298 -5.59 22.90 -6.34
C SER A 298 -4.76 24.18 -6.42
N VAL A 299 -3.91 24.40 -5.39
CA VAL A 299 -3.05 25.60 -5.31
C VAL A 299 -1.67 25.26 -4.80
N VAL A 300 -0.65 25.86 -5.40
CA VAL A 300 0.76 25.71 -4.99
C VAL A 300 1.02 26.57 -3.75
N THR A 301 1.61 25.97 -2.71
CA THR A 301 1.77 26.63 -1.40
C THR A 301 3.20 27.00 -1.06
N GLY A 302 4.13 26.79 -1.99
CA GLY A 302 5.57 27.11 -1.82
C GLY A 302 6.45 25.91 -2.01
N THR A 303 7.39 25.66 -1.09
CA THR A 303 8.38 24.58 -1.23
C THR A 303 8.48 23.72 0.00
N ALA A 304 8.89 22.45 -0.17
CA ALA A 304 9.09 21.46 0.88
C ALA A 304 10.19 21.82 1.90
N MET A 305 11.05 22.80 1.57
CA MET A 305 12.12 23.24 2.49
C MET A 305 11.62 24.05 3.69
N ASP A 306 10.40 24.56 3.68
CA ASP A 306 9.78 25.27 4.81
C ASP A 306 8.97 24.31 5.67
N THR A 307 9.66 23.52 6.52
CA THR A 307 9.05 22.48 7.36
C THR A 307 7.94 23.03 8.27
N LEU A 308 8.10 24.25 8.81
CA LEU A 308 7.06 24.86 9.66
C LEU A 308 5.77 25.08 8.87
N LYS A 309 5.87 25.58 7.65
CA LYS A 309 4.73 25.82 6.77
C LYS A 309 4.12 24.50 6.29
N CYS A 310 4.95 23.50 5.88
CA CYS A 310 4.46 22.21 5.46
C CYS A 310 3.64 21.54 6.56
N THR A 311 4.20 21.41 7.78
CA THR A 311 3.46 20.86 8.92
C THR A 311 2.19 21.68 9.25
N ALA A 312 2.22 23.00 9.05
CA ALA A 312 1.02 23.82 9.24
C ALA A 312 -0.06 23.53 8.19
N PHE A 313 0.30 23.25 6.93
CA PHE A 313 -0.66 22.86 5.91
C PHE A 313 -1.23 21.45 6.12
N ASP A 314 -0.47 20.50 6.65
CA ASP A 314 -1.02 19.22 7.12
C ASP A 314 -2.10 19.41 8.19
N ILE A 315 -1.83 20.31 9.13
CA ILE A 315 -2.81 20.65 10.18
C ILE A 315 -4.02 21.39 9.59
N LEU A 316 -3.81 22.25 8.59
CA LEU A 316 -4.90 22.92 7.86
C LEU A 316 -5.75 21.92 7.07
N ASP A 317 -5.15 20.93 6.42
CA ASP A 317 -5.90 19.86 5.76
C ASP A 317 -6.80 19.14 6.77
N TYR A 318 -6.21 18.73 7.90
CA TYR A 318 -6.97 18.12 9.00
C TYR A 318 -8.15 19.00 9.44
N ALA A 319 -7.92 20.27 9.72
CA ALA A 319 -8.90 21.18 10.30
C ALA A 319 -9.99 21.65 9.30
N LEU A 320 -9.64 21.77 8.04
CA LEU A 320 -10.53 22.32 6.99
C LEU A 320 -11.25 21.25 6.18
N LEU A 321 -10.65 20.03 6.02
CA LEU A 321 -11.09 19.08 5.01
C LEU A 321 -11.13 17.62 5.46
N SER A 322 -10.10 17.08 6.11
CA SER A 322 -9.99 15.64 6.35
C SER A 322 -10.94 15.10 7.41
N THR A 323 -11.33 15.90 8.41
CA THR A 323 -12.25 15.44 9.46
C THR A 323 -13.71 15.46 9.02
N PRO A 324 -14.57 14.61 9.58
CA PRO A 324 -15.99 14.55 9.16
C PRO A 324 -16.74 15.87 9.29
N GLY A 325 -16.42 16.67 10.33
CA GLY A 325 -17.04 17.97 10.60
C GLY A 325 -16.31 19.16 10.02
N ALA A 326 -15.25 18.95 9.24
CA ALA A 326 -14.43 20.00 8.67
C ALA A 326 -15.22 20.95 7.77
N PRO A 327 -14.99 22.28 7.85
CA PRO A 327 -15.87 23.26 7.25
C PRO A 327 -15.97 23.18 5.71
N LEU A 328 -14.89 22.92 5.00
CA LEU A 328 -14.92 22.74 3.54
C LEU A 328 -15.71 21.50 3.16
N LYS A 329 -15.38 20.35 3.77
CA LYS A 329 -16.07 19.08 3.53
C LYS A 329 -17.56 19.21 3.79
N LYS A 330 -17.93 19.77 4.96
CA LYS A 330 -19.31 19.95 5.35
C LYS A 330 -20.07 20.88 4.41
N ALA A 331 -19.50 22.03 4.06
CA ALA A 331 -20.17 23.00 3.19
C ALA A 331 -20.44 22.46 1.78
N LEU A 332 -19.49 21.72 1.20
CA LEU A 332 -19.64 21.11 -0.11
C LEU A 332 -20.68 19.97 -0.10
N LEU A 333 -20.63 19.08 0.90
CA LEU A 333 -21.61 18.00 1.05
C LEU A 333 -23.01 18.55 1.35
N ASP A 334 -23.16 19.56 2.22
CA ASP A 334 -24.44 20.22 2.51
C ASP A 334 -25.06 20.87 1.27
N ALA A 335 -24.23 21.39 0.38
CA ALA A 335 -24.65 21.92 -0.91
C ALA A 335 -24.95 20.83 -1.96
N GLY A 336 -24.63 19.55 -1.67
CA GLY A 336 -24.75 18.44 -2.62
C GLY A 336 -23.75 18.51 -3.76
N ILE A 337 -22.56 19.05 -3.51
CA ILE A 337 -21.44 19.05 -4.46
C ILE A 337 -20.66 17.76 -4.25
N GLY A 338 -20.90 16.78 -5.11
CA GLY A 338 -20.28 15.46 -5.02
C GLY A 338 -20.89 14.52 -3.97
N SER A 339 -20.59 13.25 -4.11
CA SER A 339 -20.98 12.20 -3.16
C SER A 339 -19.93 11.97 -2.06
N ASP A 340 -18.67 12.30 -2.32
CA ASP A 340 -17.59 12.40 -1.33
C ASP A 340 -16.75 13.65 -1.60
N VAL A 341 -16.16 14.20 -0.53
CA VAL A 341 -15.26 15.36 -0.59
C VAL A 341 -14.03 15.03 0.22
N TYR A 342 -12.88 15.19 -0.38
CA TYR A 342 -11.56 14.94 0.21
C TYR A 342 -10.52 15.87 -0.39
N GLY A 343 -9.30 15.75 0.02
CA GLY A 343 -8.17 16.45 -0.53
C GLY A 343 -6.92 16.06 0.23
N SER A 344 -5.81 16.68 -0.11
CA SER A 344 -4.53 16.41 0.49
C SER A 344 -3.62 17.63 0.49
N TYR A 345 -2.58 17.53 1.26
CA TYR A 345 -1.42 18.39 1.14
C TYR A 345 -0.24 17.55 0.65
N GLU A 346 0.33 17.90 -0.51
CA GLU A 346 1.45 17.20 -1.12
C GLU A 346 2.74 17.98 -0.87
N ASP A 347 3.65 17.39 -0.09
CA ASP A 347 4.96 17.94 0.28
C ASP A 347 6.16 17.04 -0.07
N GLY A 348 5.92 15.90 -0.71
CA GLY A 348 6.94 14.95 -1.19
C GLY A 348 7.68 15.39 -2.46
N ILE A 349 7.37 16.57 -3.00
CA ILE A 349 7.99 17.20 -4.17
C ILE A 349 8.51 18.60 -3.84
N ARG A 350 9.35 19.17 -4.70
CA ARG A 350 9.99 20.48 -4.43
C ARG A 350 9.00 21.60 -4.16
N GLN A 351 7.99 21.77 -5.01
CA GLN A 351 6.91 22.75 -4.82
C GLN A 351 5.66 22.04 -4.32
N THR A 352 5.24 22.39 -3.12
CA THR A 352 4.11 21.78 -2.42
C THR A 352 2.79 22.37 -2.88
N TYR A 353 1.72 21.58 -2.79
CA TYR A 353 0.38 22.06 -3.13
C TYR A 353 -0.69 21.50 -2.20
N PHE A 354 -1.80 22.21 -2.15
CA PHE A 354 -3.01 21.84 -1.40
C PHE A 354 -4.16 21.64 -2.37
N ASP A 355 -4.92 20.57 -2.24
CA ASP A 355 -6.08 20.33 -3.09
C ASP A 355 -7.38 20.09 -2.30
N VAL A 356 -8.50 20.34 -2.99
CA VAL A 356 -9.87 20.02 -2.55
C VAL A 356 -10.57 19.33 -3.72
N VAL A 357 -11.03 18.11 -3.50
CA VAL A 357 -11.67 17.27 -4.52
C VAL A 357 -13.10 16.95 -4.12
N ALA A 358 -14.04 17.16 -5.05
CA ALA A 358 -15.41 16.64 -4.96
C ALA A 358 -15.58 15.52 -6.00
N LYS A 359 -15.85 14.30 -5.54
CA LYS A 359 -16.06 13.09 -6.35
C LYS A 359 -17.55 12.82 -6.52
N GLY A 360 -17.96 12.34 -7.68
CA GLY A 360 -19.35 12.08 -7.99
C GLY A 360 -20.14 13.38 -8.13
N ALA A 361 -19.56 14.40 -8.75
CA ALA A 361 -20.10 15.74 -8.91
C ALA A 361 -20.76 15.95 -10.29
N ASP A 362 -21.67 16.93 -10.38
CA ASP A 362 -22.15 17.48 -11.64
C ASP A 362 -21.14 18.52 -12.16
N PRO A 363 -20.53 18.33 -13.35
CA PRO A 363 -19.59 19.28 -13.91
C PRO A 363 -20.17 20.68 -14.16
N GLY A 364 -21.50 20.78 -14.34
CA GLY A 364 -22.23 22.06 -14.46
C GLY A 364 -22.22 22.89 -13.17
N ARG A 365 -21.84 22.34 -12.05
CA ARG A 365 -21.77 23.04 -10.76
C ARG A 365 -20.33 23.47 -10.37
N LYS A 366 -19.38 23.44 -11.30
CA LYS A 366 -18.00 23.84 -11.07
C LYS A 366 -17.85 25.23 -10.45
N GLU A 367 -18.58 26.23 -10.98
CA GLU A 367 -18.53 27.60 -10.46
C GLU A 367 -19.04 27.71 -9.01
N GLU A 368 -20.06 26.91 -8.67
CA GLU A 368 -20.60 26.84 -7.32
C GLU A 368 -19.60 26.19 -6.38
N PHE A 369 -18.94 25.09 -6.80
CA PHE A 369 -17.87 24.42 -6.08
C PHE A 369 -16.77 25.40 -5.68
N VAL A 370 -16.21 26.14 -6.63
CA VAL A 370 -15.16 27.15 -6.39
C VAL A 370 -15.68 28.27 -5.46
N SER A 371 -16.92 28.73 -5.69
CA SER A 371 -17.52 29.79 -4.86
C SER A 371 -17.68 29.37 -3.40
N ILE A 372 -18.12 28.13 -3.14
CA ILE A 372 -18.23 27.60 -1.78
C ILE A 372 -16.87 27.51 -1.11
N ILE A 373 -15.84 26.97 -1.79
CA ILE A 373 -14.49 26.88 -1.25
C ILE A 373 -13.98 28.28 -0.86
N ARG A 374 -14.02 29.23 -1.77
CA ARG A 374 -13.54 30.60 -1.51
C ARG A 374 -14.31 31.28 -0.39
N LYS A 375 -15.64 31.07 -0.33
CA LYS A 375 -16.46 31.61 0.74
C LYS A 375 -16.06 31.02 2.10
N VAL A 376 -15.96 29.69 2.21
CA VAL A 376 -15.58 29.04 3.47
C VAL A 376 -14.20 29.47 3.93
N LEU A 377 -13.22 29.55 3.02
CA LEU A 377 -11.88 30.04 3.34
C LEU A 377 -11.89 31.50 3.79
N THR A 378 -12.66 32.37 3.13
CA THR A 378 -12.82 33.79 3.53
C THR A 378 -13.48 33.90 4.91
N ASP A 379 -14.59 33.18 5.12
CA ASP A 379 -15.28 33.15 6.41
C ASP A 379 -14.34 32.64 7.54
N THR A 380 -13.46 31.67 7.22
CA THR A 380 -12.46 31.14 8.15
C THR A 380 -11.39 32.17 8.51
N VAL A 381 -10.91 32.94 7.54
CA VAL A 381 -9.92 34.02 7.80
C VAL A 381 -10.55 35.13 8.63
N GLU A 382 -11.80 35.53 8.34
CA GLU A 382 -12.50 36.65 9.02
C GLU A 382 -12.90 36.28 10.46
N ASN A 383 -13.33 35.03 10.71
CA ASN A 383 -13.87 34.61 12.00
C ASN A 383 -12.90 33.78 12.84
N GLY A 384 -11.75 33.36 12.27
CA GLY A 384 -10.78 32.48 12.89
C GLY A 384 -11.14 30.99 12.71
N ILE A 385 -10.13 30.14 12.73
CA ILE A 385 -10.29 28.69 12.73
C ILE A 385 -10.71 28.24 14.13
N ASP A 386 -11.56 27.20 14.23
CA ASP A 386 -11.91 26.60 15.52
C ASP A 386 -10.63 26.20 16.29
N PRO A 387 -10.36 26.83 17.44
CA PRO A 387 -9.14 26.52 18.22
C PRO A 387 -9.06 25.06 18.66
N LYS A 388 -10.19 24.36 18.83
CA LYS A 388 -10.22 22.94 19.17
C LYS A 388 -9.85 22.07 17.99
N ALA A 389 -10.25 22.43 16.76
CA ALA A 389 -9.86 21.72 15.56
C ALA A 389 -8.34 21.83 15.31
N LEU A 390 -7.76 23.03 15.47
CA LEU A 390 -6.31 23.23 15.40
C LEU A 390 -5.57 22.44 16.49
N GLU A 391 -6.05 22.46 17.73
CA GLU A 391 -5.46 21.68 18.83
C GLU A 391 -5.50 20.19 18.55
N ALA A 392 -6.64 19.70 18.06
CA ALA A 392 -6.82 18.30 17.67
C ALA A 392 -5.87 17.91 16.52
N GLY A 393 -5.75 18.74 15.47
CA GLY A 393 -4.85 18.52 14.36
C GLY A 393 -3.37 18.46 14.79
N ILE A 394 -2.91 19.44 15.59
CA ILE A 394 -1.54 19.47 16.12
C ILE A 394 -1.26 18.21 16.96
N ASN A 395 -2.16 17.85 17.88
CA ASN A 395 -1.97 16.71 18.76
C ASN A 395 -2.03 15.38 18.01
N TYR A 396 -2.92 15.26 17.02
CA TYR A 396 -3.04 14.08 16.15
C TYR A 396 -1.75 13.83 15.35
N MET A 397 -1.21 14.88 14.70
CA MET A 397 0.03 14.78 13.93
C MET A 397 1.23 14.50 14.83
N GLU A 398 1.36 15.21 15.96
CA GLU A 398 2.43 14.97 16.94
C GLU A 398 2.37 13.57 17.55
N PHE A 399 1.16 13.04 17.85
CA PHE A 399 1.00 11.68 18.35
C PHE A 399 1.50 10.65 17.35
N ARG A 400 1.09 10.76 16.07
CA ARG A 400 1.56 9.89 14.99
C ARG A 400 3.07 9.93 14.81
N TYR A 401 3.65 11.13 14.81
CA TYR A 401 5.09 11.33 14.70
C TYR A 401 5.86 10.65 15.84
N ARG A 402 5.41 10.83 17.09
CA ARG A 402 6.02 10.22 18.28
C ARG A 402 5.82 8.71 18.37
N GLU A 403 4.66 8.20 17.98
CA GLU A 403 4.36 6.76 17.96
C GLU A 403 5.25 6.05 16.93
N ALA A 404 5.43 6.65 15.76
CA ALA A 404 6.20 6.12 14.62
C ALA A 404 5.83 4.66 14.32
N ASP A 405 4.51 4.37 14.25
CA ASP A 405 3.97 3.06 13.88
C ASP A 405 3.80 3.00 12.35
N PHE A 406 4.82 2.54 11.67
CA PHE A 406 4.83 2.38 10.22
C PHE A 406 4.40 0.97 9.77
N SER A 407 3.66 0.25 10.63
CA SER A 407 3.21 -1.11 10.36
C SER A 407 4.38 -2.06 10.08
N SER A 408 4.40 -2.72 8.93
CA SER A 408 5.46 -3.66 8.52
C SER A 408 6.70 -2.98 7.91
N TYR A 409 6.65 -1.69 7.63
CA TYR A 409 7.78 -0.98 7.05
C TYR A 409 8.88 -0.71 8.09
N PRO A 410 10.16 -0.89 7.75
CA PRO A 410 11.27 -0.50 8.62
C PRO A 410 11.22 1.00 8.94
N LYS A 411 11.39 1.38 10.22
CA LYS A 411 11.40 2.81 10.61
C LYS A 411 12.44 3.62 9.84
N GLY A 412 13.64 3.07 9.73
CA GLY A 412 14.73 3.73 9.01
C GLY A 412 14.43 3.95 7.53
N LEU A 413 13.60 3.11 6.90
CA LEU A 413 13.15 3.32 5.53
C LEU A 413 12.26 4.57 5.42
N ILE A 414 11.23 4.65 6.27
CA ILE A 414 10.31 5.80 6.23
C ILE A 414 11.07 7.10 6.54
N TYR A 415 11.86 7.12 7.61
CA TYR A 415 12.70 8.29 7.91
C TYR A 415 13.63 8.67 6.75
N GLY A 416 14.19 7.68 6.03
CA GLY A 416 15.05 7.93 4.88
C GLY A 416 14.30 8.52 3.69
N LEU A 417 13.06 8.11 3.46
CA LEU A 417 12.20 8.68 2.41
C LEU A 417 11.75 10.10 2.78
N ASP A 418 11.23 10.31 4.00
CA ASP A 418 10.83 11.63 4.50
C ASP A 418 12.00 12.64 4.45
N ILE A 419 13.21 12.20 4.80
CA ILE A 419 14.42 13.03 4.69
C ILE A 419 14.67 13.47 3.25
N LEU A 420 14.46 12.60 2.25
CA LEU A 420 14.67 12.93 0.85
C LEU A 420 13.72 14.04 0.36
N ASP A 421 12.52 14.16 0.91
CA ASP A 421 11.55 15.18 0.53
C ASP A 421 12.04 16.62 0.81
N ASN A 422 13.06 16.76 1.65
CA ASN A 422 13.76 18.02 1.90
C ASN A 422 15.21 18.01 1.40
N TRP A 423 16.00 16.98 1.77
CA TRP A 423 17.44 16.91 1.50
C TRP A 423 17.79 16.92 0.01
N LEU A 424 16.90 16.44 -0.87
CA LEU A 424 17.10 16.54 -2.32
C LEU A 424 17.25 17.99 -2.81
N TYR A 425 16.68 18.95 -2.10
CA TYR A 425 16.61 20.35 -2.51
C TYR A 425 17.43 21.28 -1.60
N ASP A 426 17.70 20.88 -0.35
CA ASP A 426 18.41 21.69 0.64
C ASP A 426 19.46 20.87 1.39
N ASP A 427 20.74 21.08 1.06
CA ASP A 427 21.90 20.51 1.78
C ASP A 427 22.14 21.20 3.16
N GLU A 428 21.49 22.35 3.45
CA GLU A 428 21.72 23.12 4.69
C GLU A 428 20.89 22.57 5.87
N HIS A 429 19.71 21.99 5.62
CA HIS A 429 18.81 21.45 6.65
C HIS A 429 18.43 19.99 6.41
N PRO A 430 19.40 19.07 6.25
CA PRO A 430 19.13 17.71 5.74
C PRO A 430 18.39 16.81 6.75
N PHE A 431 18.29 17.21 8.02
CA PHE A 431 17.61 16.45 9.08
C PHE A 431 16.28 17.06 9.52
N ALA A 432 15.75 18.05 8.78
CA ALA A 432 14.56 18.79 9.20
C ALA A 432 13.34 17.88 9.44
N GLN A 433 13.12 16.92 8.56
CA GLN A 433 11.96 16.01 8.62
C GLN A 433 11.98 15.00 9.80
N VAL A 434 13.12 14.80 10.43
CA VAL A 434 13.24 13.91 11.60
C VAL A 434 13.48 14.67 12.91
N GLN A 435 13.18 15.97 12.93
CA GLN A 435 13.24 16.87 14.09
C GLN A 435 12.00 17.79 14.14
N LEU A 436 10.80 17.21 14.15
CA LEU A 436 9.53 17.96 14.09
C LEU A 436 8.95 18.37 15.43
N ILE A 437 9.44 17.85 16.57
CA ILE A 437 8.92 18.23 17.89
C ILE A 437 9.03 19.75 18.14
N PRO A 438 10.16 20.42 17.84
CA PRO A 438 10.23 21.87 17.96
C PRO A 438 9.26 22.61 17.03
N VAL A 439 8.94 22.03 15.86
CA VAL A 439 7.97 22.57 14.91
C VAL A 439 6.56 22.52 15.51
N PHE A 440 6.16 21.35 16.06
CA PHE A 440 4.87 21.23 16.76
C PHE A 440 4.76 22.19 17.94
N ASP A 441 5.82 22.32 18.73
CA ASP A 441 5.82 23.26 19.86
C ASP A 441 5.65 24.70 19.37
N LYS A 442 6.30 25.06 18.26
CA LYS A 442 6.13 26.39 17.65
C LYS A 442 4.73 26.60 17.12
N LEU A 443 4.11 25.60 16.48
CA LEU A 443 2.73 25.68 15.99
C LEU A 443 1.72 25.82 17.13
N LYS A 444 1.94 25.15 18.28
CA LYS A 444 1.14 25.35 19.50
C LYS A 444 1.20 26.81 20.01
N GLU A 445 2.34 27.48 19.88
CA GLU A 445 2.47 28.90 20.21
C GLU A 445 1.73 29.79 19.20
N LEU A 446 1.80 29.45 17.91
CA LEU A 446 1.27 30.25 16.82
C LEU A 446 -0.25 30.09 16.62
N LYS A 447 -0.87 29.02 17.12
CA LYS A 447 -2.28 28.67 16.86
C LYS A 447 -3.29 29.76 17.22
N ASN A 448 -2.95 30.67 18.16
CA ASN A 448 -3.81 31.78 18.58
C ASN A 448 -3.32 33.16 18.12
N GLN A 449 -2.38 33.20 17.17
CA GLN A 449 -1.74 34.45 16.70
C GLN A 449 -2.12 34.82 15.26
N GLY A 450 -3.11 34.14 14.64
CA GLY A 450 -3.54 34.39 13.27
C GLY A 450 -2.61 33.82 12.20
N TYR A 451 -1.65 32.94 12.59
CA TYR A 451 -0.69 32.36 11.66
C TYR A 451 -1.34 31.46 10.61
N PHE A 452 -2.29 30.61 11.02
CA PHE A 452 -2.97 29.70 10.12
C PHE A 452 -3.92 30.47 9.18
N GLU A 453 -4.58 31.50 9.68
CA GLU A 453 -5.43 32.39 8.88
C GLU A 453 -4.60 33.16 7.83
N ASP A 454 -3.39 33.62 8.20
CA ASP A 454 -2.45 34.26 7.26
C ASP A 454 -2.00 33.30 6.14
N LEU A 455 -1.77 32.00 6.46
CA LEU A 455 -1.46 31.00 5.44
C LEU A 455 -2.64 30.77 4.48
N ILE A 456 -3.87 30.69 4.99
CA ILE A 456 -5.08 30.58 4.14
C ILE A 456 -5.19 31.80 3.24
N GLN A 457 -5.06 33.02 3.79
CA GLN A 457 -5.19 34.25 3.01
C GLN A 457 -4.16 34.30 1.88
N ARG A 458 -2.89 34.09 2.19
CA ARG A 458 -1.79 34.23 1.22
C ARG A 458 -1.77 33.12 0.17
N TYR A 459 -1.95 31.87 0.57
CA TYR A 459 -1.70 30.74 -0.31
C TYR A 459 -2.96 30.13 -0.91
N LEU A 460 -4.12 30.19 -0.22
CA LEU A 460 -5.33 29.58 -0.73
C LEU A 460 -6.30 30.60 -1.35
N LEU A 461 -6.26 31.87 -0.94
CA LEU A 461 -7.16 32.92 -1.43
C LEU A 461 -6.51 33.90 -2.43
N ASP A 462 -5.34 34.43 -2.10
CA ASP A 462 -4.68 35.49 -2.89
C ASP A 462 -3.70 34.96 -3.94
N ASN A 463 -3.42 33.67 -3.92
CA ASN A 463 -2.47 33.03 -4.82
C ASN A 463 -3.12 32.63 -6.15
N PRO A 464 -2.64 33.16 -7.30
CA PRO A 464 -3.16 32.77 -8.61
C PRO A 464 -2.53 31.48 -9.15
N HIS A 465 -1.46 30.95 -8.51
CA HIS A 465 -0.80 29.72 -8.96
C HIS A 465 -1.59 28.50 -8.51
N GLY A 466 -2.57 28.15 -9.28
CA GLY A 466 -3.47 27.03 -9.03
C GLY A 466 -4.23 26.60 -10.28
N SER A 467 -5.03 25.57 -10.13
CA SER A 467 -5.90 25.04 -11.18
C SER A 467 -7.26 24.65 -10.63
N VAL A 468 -8.26 24.75 -11.50
CA VAL A 468 -9.57 24.11 -11.35
C VAL A 468 -9.66 23.06 -12.43
N LEU A 469 -9.66 21.79 -12.03
CA LEU A 469 -9.74 20.66 -12.93
C LEU A 469 -11.13 20.04 -12.87
N THR A 470 -11.72 19.81 -14.04
CA THR A 470 -12.92 18.99 -14.20
C THR A 470 -12.53 17.71 -14.93
N LEU A 471 -12.63 16.56 -14.26
CA LEU A 471 -12.36 15.27 -14.86
C LEU A 471 -13.70 14.55 -15.10
N ASN A 472 -14.09 14.43 -16.37
CA ASN A 472 -15.38 13.89 -16.79
C ASN A 472 -15.33 12.40 -17.11
N PRO A 473 -16.35 11.61 -16.73
CA PRO A 473 -16.48 10.25 -17.21
C PRO A 473 -16.78 10.23 -18.72
N SER A 474 -16.22 9.24 -19.43
CA SER A 474 -16.40 9.11 -20.86
C SER A 474 -16.58 7.65 -21.24
N ARG A 475 -17.82 7.26 -21.59
CA ARG A 475 -18.15 5.91 -22.09
C ARG A 475 -17.44 5.62 -23.40
N GLY A 476 -16.98 4.41 -23.56
CA GLY A 476 -16.28 3.96 -24.77
C GLY A 476 -14.89 4.61 -25.00
N LEU A 477 -14.37 5.40 -24.07
CA LEU A 477 -13.04 6.02 -24.19
C LEU A 477 -11.95 4.96 -24.37
N THR A 478 -11.99 3.90 -23.56
CA THR A 478 -11.06 2.76 -23.67
C THR A 478 -11.15 2.11 -25.05
N ALA A 479 -12.35 1.84 -25.54
CA ALA A 479 -12.56 1.24 -26.86
C ALA A 479 -12.07 2.15 -28.00
N ARG A 480 -12.33 3.48 -27.91
CA ARG A 480 -11.83 4.45 -28.88
C ARG A 480 -10.29 4.50 -28.90
N LYS A 481 -9.64 4.55 -27.72
CA LYS A 481 -8.17 4.53 -27.61
C LYS A 481 -7.59 3.20 -28.14
N ALA A 482 -8.18 2.07 -27.76
CA ALA A 482 -7.74 0.76 -28.26
C ALA A 482 -7.85 0.66 -29.79
N LYS A 483 -8.96 1.12 -30.38
CA LYS A 483 -9.13 1.13 -31.83
C LYS A 483 -8.15 2.08 -32.52
N ALA A 484 -7.91 3.25 -31.98
CA ALA A 484 -6.92 4.19 -32.54
C ALA A 484 -5.51 3.60 -32.51
N LEU A 485 -5.16 2.88 -31.43
CA LEU A 485 -3.87 2.17 -31.34
C LEU A 485 -3.80 1.01 -32.36
N GLU A 486 -4.84 0.20 -32.49
CA GLU A 486 -4.93 -0.86 -33.49
C GLU A 486 -4.73 -0.30 -34.90
N ASP A 487 -5.48 0.74 -35.27
CA ASP A 487 -5.37 1.40 -36.57
C ASP A 487 -3.95 1.97 -36.83
N LYS A 488 -3.31 2.54 -35.79
CA LYS A 488 -1.91 3.02 -35.85
C LYS A 488 -0.94 1.87 -36.14
N LEU A 489 -1.08 0.76 -35.43
CA LEU A 489 -0.21 -0.40 -35.56
C LEU A 489 -0.45 -1.15 -36.89
N ASP A 490 -1.69 -1.28 -37.35
CA ASP A 490 -2.04 -1.86 -38.65
C ASP A 490 -1.48 -1.00 -39.80
N ALA A 491 -1.58 0.32 -39.68
CA ALA A 491 -0.98 1.24 -40.66
C ALA A 491 0.54 1.09 -40.69
N TYR A 492 1.18 1.00 -39.52
CA TYR A 492 2.62 0.77 -39.43
C TYR A 492 3.01 -0.58 -40.04
N LEU A 493 2.35 -1.67 -39.65
CA LEU A 493 2.61 -3.02 -40.18
C LEU A 493 2.43 -3.07 -41.70
N SER A 494 1.40 -2.38 -42.22
CA SER A 494 1.13 -2.29 -43.66
C SER A 494 2.19 -1.49 -44.43
N SER A 495 2.92 -0.59 -43.77
CA SER A 495 3.98 0.20 -44.36
C SER A 495 5.33 -0.55 -44.46
N LEU A 496 5.46 -1.68 -43.77
CA LEU A 496 6.70 -2.46 -43.69
C LEU A 496 6.82 -3.40 -44.90
N SER A 497 8.05 -3.61 -45.34
CA SER A 497 8.39 -4.68 -46.30
C SER A 497 8.29 -6.07 -45.65
N GLU A 498 8.22 -7.12 -46.46
CA GLU A 498 8.19 -8.50 -45.96
C GLU A 498 9.45 -8.88 -45.20
N GLU A 499 10.59 -8.28 -45.55
CA GLU A 499 11.84 -8.44 -44.82
C GLU A 499 11.76 -7.79 -43.42
N GLU A 500 11.19 -6.60 -43.29
CA GLU A 500 11.00 -5.91 -42.00
C GLU A 500 10.00 -6.64 -41.10
N LYS A 501 8.88 -7.16 -41.65
CA LYS A 501 7.94 -8.00 -40.91
C LYS A 501 8.60 -9.27 -40.38
N THR A 502 9.40 -9.93 -41.26
CA THR A 502 10.17 -11.13 -40.87
C THR A 502 11.15 -10.81 -39.73
N GLU A 503 11.79 -9.65 -39.77
CA GLU A 503 12.69 -9.23 -38.68
C GLU A 503 11.94 -8.93 -37.37
N LEU A 504 10.73 -8.34 -37.43
CA LEU A 504 9.88 -8.17 -36.24
C LEU A 504 9.48 -9.53 -35.62
N VAL A 505 9.06 -10.50 -36.43
CA VAL A 505 8.75 -11.87 -35.97
C VAL A 505 9.98 -12.51 -35.31
N LYS A 506 11.15 -12.35 -35.93
CA LYS A 506 12.39 -12.87 -35.37
C LYS A 506 12.77 -12.18 -34.05
N ASN A 507 12.58 -10.85 -33.95
CA ASN A 507 12.85 -10.12 -32.71
C ASN A 507 11.91 -10.55 -31.57
N THR A 508 10.62 -10.79 -31.85
CA THR A 508 9.67 -11.39 -30.93
C THR A 508 10.17 -12.75 -30.44
N ALA A 509 10.50 -13.66 -31.36
CA ALA A 509 10.98 -15.01 -31.04
C ALA A 509 12.33 -14.98 -30.26
N ASN A 510 13.23 -14.05 -30.57
CA ASN A 510 14.49 -13.88 -29.85
C ASN A 510 14.24 -13.43 -28.42
N LEU A 511 13.31 -12.48 -28.20
CA LEU A 511 12.95 -12.02 -26.87
C LEU A 511 12.30 -13.14 -26.04
N GLU A 512 11.39 -13.91 -26.63
CA GLU A 512 10.81 -15.08 -25.99
C GLU A 512 11.87 -16.12 -25.64
N GLN A 513 12.80 -16.41 -26.54
CA GLN A 513 13.93 -17.31 -26.26
C GLN A 513 14.81 -16.79 -25.14
N TYR A 514 15.09 -15.47 -25.07
CA TYR A 514 15.83 -14.86 -23.97
C TYR A 514 15.09 -15.04 -22.64
N GLN A 515 13.77 -14.80 -22.64
CA GLN A 515 12.93 -14.96 -21.45
C GLN A 515 12.86 -16.43 -20.99
N GLU A 516 12.79 -17.39 -21.91
CA GLU A 516 12.69 -18.83 -21.62
C GLU A 516 14.02 -19.51 -21.23
N ALA A 517 15.15 -18.97 -21.68
CA ALA A 517 16.43 -19.57 -21.39
C ALA A 517 16.64 -19.65 -19.85
N PRO A 518 16.96 -20.84 -19.31
CA PRO A 518 17.22 -20.99 -17.88
C PRO A 518 18.43 -20.16 -17.48
N GLU A 519 18.48 -19.76 -16.20
CA GLU A 519 19.68 -19.14 -15.64
C GLU A 519 20.86 -20.12 -15.68
N ASP A 520 22.07 -19.60 -15.89
CA ASP A 520 23.29 -20.38 -15.75
C ASP A 520 23.52 -20.72 -14.27
N PRO A 521 23.48 -22.01 -13.85
CA PRO A 521 23.69 -22.40 -12.46
C PRO A 521 25.04 -21.95 -11.88
N GLU A 522 26.08 -21.80 -12.71
CA GLU A 522 27.36 -21.27 -12.25
C GLU A 522 27.32 -19.77 -12.04
N ALA A 523 26.61 -19.03 -12.89
CA ALA A 523 26.37 -17.59 -12.70
C ALA A 523 25.54 -17.35 -11.43
N ALA A 524 24.53 -18.18 -11.14
CA ALA A 524 23.72 -18.06 -9.94
C ALA A 524 24.52 -18.16 -8.62
N LYS A 525 25.72 -18.75 -8.65
CA LYS A 525 26.63 -18.84 -7.49
C LYS A 525 27.24 -17.49 -7.10
N CYS A 526 27.23 -16.49 -7.98
CA CYS A 526 27.76 -15.16 -7.65
C CYS A 526 26.94 -14.44 -6.59
N ILE A 527 25.61 -14.75 -6.47
CA ILE A 527 24.76 -14.15 -5.43
C ILE A 527 25.23 -14.65 -4.06
N PRO A 528 25.66 -13.75 -3.18
CA PRO A 528 26.03 -14.12 -1.82
C PRO A 528 24.79 -14.58 -1.04
N MET A 529 24.94 -15.64 -0.28
CA MET A 529 23.83 -16.28 0.41
C MET A 529 24.18 -16.62 1.86
N LEU A 530 23.21 -16.51 2.73
CA LEU A 530 23.28 -17.02 4.10
C LEU A 530 23.28 -18.56 4.11
N LYS A 531 23.67 -19.14 5.24
CA LYS A 531 23.57 -20.56 5.50
C LYS A 531 22.37 -20.87 6.38
N ARG A 532 21.88 -22.11 6.36
CA ARG A 532 20.78 -22.54 7.25
C ARG A 532 21.11 -22.33 8.73
N GLU A 533 22.41 -22.42 9.11
CA GLU A 533 22.86 -22.19 10.48
C GLU A 533 22.76 -20.73 10.93
N ASP A 534 22.67 -19.79 9.99
CA ASP A 534 22.50 -18.36 10.28
C ASP A 534 21.04 -18.00 10.61
N ILE A 535 20.11 -18.95 10.38
CA ILE A 535 18.67 -18.78 10.65
C ILE A 535 18.35 -19.14 12.10
N ARG A 536 17.59 -18.29 12.77
CA ARG A 536 17.09 -18.59 14.11
C ARG A 536 16.15 -19.83 14.07
N LYS A 537 16.35 -20.77 14.98
CA LYS A 537 15.57 -22.02 15.03
C LYS A 537 14.24 -21.87 15.77
N GLU A 538 14.20 -21.00 16.74
CA GLU A 538 13.05 -20.81 17.62
C GLU A 538 12.09 -19.74 17.03
N ILE A 539 10.80 -19.92 17.28
CA ILE A 539 9.79 -18.90 17.00
C ILE A 539 9.93 -17.70 17.95
N THR A 540 9.31 -16.57 17.61
CA THR A 540 9.03 -15.50 18.57
C THR A 540 7.82 -15.92 19.40
N PRO A 541 7.91 -16.05 20.74
CA PRO A 541 6.79 -16.44 21.60
C PRO A 541 5.59 -15.49 21.47
N PHE A 542 4.40 -16.00 21.78
CA PHE A 542 3.20 -15.19 21.91
C PHE A 542 3.13 -14.55 23.31
N THR A 543 2.63 -13.32 23.40
CA THR A 543 2.56 -12.58 24.66
C THR A 543 1.14 -12.64 25.27
N ASN A 544 0.51 -13.81 25.27
CA ASN A 544 -0.86 -13.99 25.78
C ASN A 544 -0.88 -14.31 27.27
N GLU A 545 -1.41 -13.39 28.12
CA GLU A 545 -1.83 -13.68 29.49
C GLU A 545 -3.37 -13.57 29.55
N ALA A 546 -4.05 -14.71 29.72
CA ALA A 546 -5.51 -14.74 29.80
C ALA A 546 -5.98 -14.48 31.23
N LEU A 547 -6.76 -13.45 31.41
CA LEU A 547 -7.37 -13.04 32.69
C LEU A 547 -8.89 -13.07 32.55
N ASP A 548 -9.59 -13.21 33.69
CA ASP A 548 -11.04 -13.07 33.76
C ASP A 548 -11.41 -11.73 34.40
N ILE A 549 -12.28 -10.98 33.76
CA ILE A 549 -12.88 -9.76 34.30
C ILE A 549 -14.39 -9.91 34.33
N ASP A 550 -14.92 -10.32 35.47
CA ASP A 550 -16.36 -10.50 35.71
C ASP A 550 -17.03 -11.37 34.61
N GLY A 551 -16.35 -12.50 34.25
CA GLY A 551 -16.81 -13.45 33.24
C GLY A 551 -16.47 -13.07 31.79
N SER A 552 -15.74 -12.01 31.53
CA SER A 552 -15.20 -11.67 30.19
C SER A 552 -13.75 -12.06 30.07
N LEU A 553 -13.37 -12.65 28.92
CA LEU A 553 -11.98 -12.90 28.59
C LEU A 553 -11.25 -11.56 28.43
N PHE A 554 -10.11 -11.44 29.10
CA PHE A 554 -9.20 -10.32 28.97
C PHE A 554 -7.82 -10.86 28.60
N LEU A 555 -7.41 -10.66 27.35
CA LEU A 555 -6.07 -11.00 26.86
C LEU A 555 -5.14 -9.81 27.10
N TYR A 556 -4.18 -10.02 27.98
CA TYR A 556 -3.13 -9.04 28.24
C TYR A 556 -1.84 -9.42 27.51
N HIS A 557 -1.25 -8.44 26.84
CA HIS A 557 0.00 -8.58 26.11
C HIS A 557 1.02 -7.61 26.72
N GLU A 558 1.92 -8.13 27.54
CA GLU A 558 2.98 -7.34 28.18
C GLU A 558 4.08 -7.03 27.17
N VAL A 559 4.12 -5.79 26.71
CA VAL A 559 5.07 -5.32 25.70
C VAL A 559 5.50 -3.90 26.08
N PRO A 560 6.79 -3.52 25.98
CA PRO A 560 7.24 -2.13 26.12
C PRO A 560 6.63 -1.26 25.00
N THR A 561 5.79 -0.28 25.38
CA THR A 561 5.03 0.55 24.44
C THR A 561 5.34 2.04 24.53
N ASN A 562 6.36 2.42 25.27
CA ASN A 562 6.72 3.82 25.54
C ASN A 562 5.54 4.66 26.09
N GLY A 563 4.71 4.07 26.96
CA GLY A 563 3.60 4.74 27.61
C GLY A 563 2.31 4.82 26.80
N ILE A 564 2.20 4.14 25.66
CA ILE A 564 0.97 4.03 24.87
C ILE A 564 0.25 2.71 25.20
N GLY A 565 -1.03 2.79 25.56
CA GLY A 565 -1.90 1.61 25.69
C GLY A 565 -2.68 1.37 24.40
N TYR A 566 -2.66 0.12 23.89
CA TYR A 566 -3.47 -0.31 22.73
C TYR A 566 -4.60 -1.20 23.23
N LEU A 567 -5.83 -0.77 23.02
CA LEU A 567 -7.05 -1.41 23.52
C LEU A 567 -7.91 -1.89 22.35
N ASP A 568 -8.35 -3.14 22.39
CA ASP A 568 -9.37 -3.72 21.51
C ASP A 568 -10.50 -4.28 22.37
N LEU A 569 -11.69 -3.68 22.28
CA LEU A 569 -12.93 -4.21 22.85
C LEU A 569 -13.64 -4.99 21.76
N MET A 570 -13.79 -6.29 21.92
CA MET A 570 -14.24 -7.24 20.90
C MET A 570 -15.56 -7.88 21.36
N PHE A 571 -16.60 -7.72 20.58
CA PHE A 571 -17.93 -8.27 20.85
C PHE A 571 -18.18 -9.45 19.91
N ASP A 572 -18.33 -10.65 20.48
CA ASP A 572 -18.52 -11.90 19.75
C ASP A 572 -19.85 -11.90 18.96
N LEU A 573 -19.79 -12.18 17.69
CA LEU A 573 -20.92 -12.16 16.75
C LEU A 573 -21.54 -13.53 16.50
N LYS A 574 -21.21 -14.51 17.33
CA LYS A 574 -21.66 -15.92 17.17
C LYS A 574 -23.17 -16.12 17.04
N ASP A 575 -23.95 -15.22 17.56
CA ASP A 575 -25.42 -15.26 17.60
C ASP A 575 -26.06 -14.24 16.63
N LEU A 576 -25.31 -13.68 15.69
CA LEU A 576 -25.79 -12.72 14.70
C LEU A 576 -26.40 -13.47 13.49
N ALA A 577 -27.60 -13.06 13.06
CA ALA A 577 -28.25 -13.60 11.86
C ALA A 577 -27.54 -13.16 10.56
N ASP A 578 -27.50 -14.04 9.55
CA ASP A 578 -26.81 -13.82 8.27
C ASP A 578 -27.27 -12.58 7.51
N GLU A 579 -28.56 -12.28 7.54
CA GLU A 579 -29.15 -11.11 6.90
C GLU A 579 -28.72 -9.78 7.51
N LYS A 580 -28.19 -9.79 8.74
CA LYS A 580 -27.69 -8.58 9.44
C LYS A 580 -26.23 -8.25 9.14
N ILE A 581 -25.49 -9.15 8.52
CA ILE A 581 -24.05 -8.97 8.22
C ILE A 581 -23.79 -7.70 7.39
N PRO A 582 -24.55 -7.38 6.33
CA PRO A 582 -24.32 -6.12 5.59
C PRO A 582 -24.58 -4.86 6.42
N TYR A 583 -25.59 -4.92 7.33
CA TYR A 583 -25.85 -3.82 8.26
C TYR A 583 -24.72 -3.65 9.29
N LEU A 584 -24.07 -4.75 9.70
CA LEU A 584 -22.87 -4.70 10.52
C LEU A 584 -21.73 -3.99 9.80
N GLY A 585 -21.54 -4.28 8.48
CA GLY A 585 -20.59 -3.59 7.61
C GLY A 585 -20.85 -2.08 7.52
N LEU A 586 -22.11 -1.65 7.54
CA LEU A 586 -22.49 -0.24 7.61
C LEU A 586 -22.29 0.34 9.02
N LEU A 587 -22.69 -0.37 10.08
CA LEU A 587 -22.62 0.11 11.46
C LEU A 587 -21.19 0.49 11.87
N LYS A 588 -20.17 -0.29 11.45
CA LYS A 588 -18.77 0.05 11.72
C LYS A 588 -18.34 1.40 11.12
N SER A 589 -19.02 1.83 10.06
CA SER A 589 -18.75 3.10 9.38
C SER A 589 -19.60 4.26 9.90
N VAL A 590 -20.65 3.97 10.66
CA VAL A 590 -21.56 4.95 11.25
C VAL A 590 -21.12 5.35 12.66
N LEU A 591 -20.70 4.38 13.49
CA LEU A 591 -20.28 4.64 14.86
C LEU A 591 -19.00 5.48 14.90
N GLY A 592 -19.09 6.61 15.65
CA GLY A 592 -18.01 7.61 15.71
C GLY A 592 -18.16 8.74 14.68
N TYR A 593 -19.11 8.61 13.72
CA TYR A 593 -19.34 9.59 12.64
C TYR A 593 -20.75 10.21 12.65
N VAL A 594 -21.52 9.95 13.70
CA VAL A 594 -22.83 10.56 13.97
C VAL A 594 -22.79 11.29 15.31
N ASP A 595 -23.76 12.19 15.52
CA ASP A 595 -23.88 12.90 16.79
C ASP A 595 -24.11 11.94 17.96
N THR A 596 -23.65 12.35 19.13
CA THR A 596 -23.87 11.64 20.39
C THR A 596 -24.70 12.51 21.34
N ALA A 597 -24.96 12.05 22.55
CA ALA A 597 -25.70 12.83 23.51
C ALA A 597 -25.03 14.16 23.90
N HIS A 598 -23.69 14.22 23.84
CA HIS A 598 -22.93 15.37 24.37
C HIS A 598 -22.07 16.08 23.33
N TYR A 599 -21.92 15.50 22.14
CA TYR A 599 -21.05 16.01 21.08
C TYR A 599 -21.72 15.88 19.71
N THR A 600 -21.58 16.88 18.87
CA THR A 600 -21.74 16.69 17.43
C THR A 600 -20.62 15.78 16.92
N TYR A 601 -20.81 15.13 15.77
CA TYR A 601 -19.79 14.22 15.22
C TYR A 601 -18.42 14.92 14.94
N GLY A 602 -18.47 16.21 14.59
CA GLY A 602 -17.24 17.01 14.42
C GLY A 602 -16.54 17.29 15.76
N GLU A 603 -17.28 17.71 16.80
CA GLU A 603 -16.74 17.90 18.14
C GLU A 603 -16.22 16.60 18.77
N LEU A 604 -16.92 15.48 18.53
CA LEU A 604 -16.51 14.15 18.98
C LEU A 604 -15.15 13.77 18.40
N THR A 605 -14.98 13.92 17.08
CA THR A 605 -13.72 13.64 16.39
C THR A 605 -12.58 14.52 16.92
N ASN A 606 -12.83 15.82 17.10
CA ASN A 606 -11.81 16.73 17.63
C ASN A 606 -11.44 16.39 19.09
N GLU A 607 -12.40 16.04 19.94
CA GLU A 607 -12.12 15.66 21.34
C GLU A 607 -11.31 14.35 21.40
N ILE A 608 -11.66 13.33 20.58
CA ILE A 608 -10.92 12.08 20.50
C ILE A 608 -9.47 12.34 20.07
N ASN A 609 -9.24 13.09 19.00
CA ASN A 609 -7.92 13.32 18.46
C ASN A 609 -7.07 14.28 19.29
N ALA A 610 -7.72 15.22 20.03
CA ALA A 610 -7.02 16.09 20.97
C ALA A 610 -6.50 15.34 22.22
N GLN A 611 -7.11 14.22 22.60
CA GLN A 611 -6.84 13.57 23.86
C GLN A 611 -6.26 12.16 23.74
N THR A 612 -6.42 11.52 22.58
CA THR A 612 -6.06 10.11 22.35
C THR A 612 -5.36 9.94 21.01
N GLY A 613 -4.89 8.72 20.74
CA GLY A 613 -4.36 8.36 19.42
C GLY A 613 -5.42 7.90 18.41
N GLY A 614 -6.72 8.12 18.73
CA GLY A 614 -7.85 7.75 17.89
C GLY A 614 -8.69 6.58 18.44
N ILE A 615 -9.94 6.52 17.98
CA ILE A 615 -10.88 5.41 18.22
C ILE A 615 -11.45 4.98 16.87
N MET A 616 -11.58 3.68 16.64
CA MET A 616 -12.09 3.11 15.40
C MET A 616 -12.97 1.91 15.68
N CYS A 617 -14.11 1.82 14.97
CA CYS A 617 -14.93 0.62 14.92
C CYS A 617 -14.55 -0.26 13.74
N GLY A 618 -14.62 -1.58 13.90
CA GLY A 618 -14.27 -2.54 12.88
C GLY A 618 -14.89 -3.91 13.10
N VAL A 619 -14.61 -4.84 12.21
CA VAL A 619 -14.96 -6.25 12.37
C VAL A 619 -13.72 -7.09 12.13
N GLU A 620 -13.44 -8.00 13.03
CA GLU A 620 -12.34 -8.97 12.93
C GLU A 620 -12.89 -10.37 12.75
N VAL A 621 -12.23 -11.15 11.89
CA VAL A 621 -12.63 -12.52 11.60
C VAL A 621 -11.40 -13.41 11.71
N PHE A 622 -11.53 -14.50 12.48
CA PHE A 622 -10.47 -15.47 12.71
C PHE A 622 -10.95 -16.85 12.26
N ASP A 623 -10.21 -17.49 11.36
CA ASP A 623 -10.38 -18.92 11.06
C ASP A 623 -9.85 -19.77 12.21
N HIS A 624 -10.19 -21.04 12.23
CA HIS A 624 -9.70 -21.95 13.25
C HIS A 624 -8.73 -22.98 12.66
N ALA A 625 -7.55 -23.11 13.27
CA ALA A 625 -6.47 -23.95 12.75
C ALA A 625 -6.87 -25.44 12.59
N ASP A 626 -7.74 -25.94 13.46
CA ASP A 626 -8.17 -27.37 13.48
C ASP A 626 -9.50 -27.62 12.78
N SER A 627 -10.12 -26.60 12.19
CA SER A 627 -11.42 -26.73 11.50
C SER A 627 -11.41 -26.07 10.14
N VAL A 628 -12.11 -26.69 9.16
CA VAL A 628 -12.15 -26.23 7.78
C VAL A 628 -13.12 -25.05 7.59
N ASP A 629 -14.28 -25.10 8.24
CA ASP A 629 -15.37 -24.14 8.04
C ASP A 629 -15.67 -23.28 9.28
N ALA A 630 -15.04 -23.58 10.43
CA ALA A 630 -15.27 -22.81 11.64
C ALA A 630 -14.47 -21.52 11.63
N PHE A 631 -15.13 -20.45 11.99
CA PHE A 631 -14.53 -19.14 12.20
C PHE A 631 -15.20 -18.41 13.37
N ARG A 632 -14.53 -17.39 13.89
CA ARG A 632 -15.10 -16.46 14.87
C ARG A 632 -15.05 -15.05 14.31
N ALA A 633 -16.13 -14.32 14.47
CA ALA A 633 -16.22 -12.93 14.08
C ALA A 633 -16.51 -12.04 15.30
N PHE A 634 -15.94 -10.85 15.33
CA PHE A 634 -16.09 -9.89 16.41
C PHE A 634 -16.33 -8.51 15.85
N PHE A 635 -17.31 -7.78 16.40
CA PHE A 635 -17.35 -6.34 16.25
C PHE A 635 -16.34 -5.73 17.22
N SER A 636 -15.41 -4.92 16.73
CA SER A 636 -14.32 -4.35 17.53
C SER A 636 -14.42 -2.84 17.65
N VAL A 637 -14.20 -2.33 18.86
CA VAL A 637 -13.94 -0.92 19.13
C VAL A 637 -12.51 -0.79 19.60
N ARG A 638 -11.66 -0.23 18.77
CA ARG A 638 -10.22 -0.09 19.00
C ARG A 638 -9.90 1.32 19.41
N GLY A 639 -9.00 1.46 20.35
CA GLY A 639 -8.48 2.77 20.72
C GLY A 639 -7.07 2.69 21.25
N LYS A 640 -6.36 3.80 21.17
CA LYS A 640 -5.03 3.94 21.75
C LYS A 640 -4.88 5.29 22.41
N ALA A 641 -4.15 5.34 23.52
CA ALA A 641 -3.88 6.57 24.22
C ALA A 641 -2.62 6.44 25.07
N MET A 642 -2.02 7.57 25.44
CA MET A 642 -1.03 7.60 26.51
C MET A 642 -1.68 7.14 27.82
N TYR A 643 -0.96 6.40 28.69
CA TYR A 643 -1.50 5.87 29.95
C TYR A 643 -2.26 6.88 30.81
N PRO A 644 -1.79 8.14 31.01
CA PRO A 644 -2.54 9.14 31.76
C PRO A 644 -3.88 9.56 31.14
N LYS A 645 -4.16 9.13 29.90
CA LYS A 645 -5.39 9.43 29.15
C LYS A 645 -6.34 8.23 28.99
N THR A 646 -6.06 7.13 29.68
CA THR A 646 -6.87 5.90 29.62
C THR A 646 -8.32 6.15 30.01
N ASP A 647 -8.58 6.97 31.03
CA ASP A 647 -9.92 7.33 31.47
C ASP A 647 -10.71 8.13 30.41
N VAL A 648 -10.01 9.03 29.69
CA VAL A 648 -10.59 9.80 28.58
C VAL A 648 -10.91 8.87 27.41
N LEU A 649 -10.01 7.95 27.07
CA LEU A 649 -10.24 6.95 26.01
C LEU A 649 -11.53 6.16 26.29
N PHE A 650 -11.68 5.62 27.49
CA PHE A 650 -12.91 4.89 27.86
C PHE A 650 -14.15 5.78 27.96
N LYS A 651 -14.01 7.05 28.32
CA LYS A 651 -15.11 8.02 28.29
C LYS A 651 -15.63 8.19 26.85
N MET A 652 -14.74 8.41 25.88
CA MET A 652 -15.10 8.56 24.47
C MET A 652 -15.68 7.29 23.88
N ILE A 653 -15.12 6.12 24.22
CA ILE A 653 -15.69 4.83 23.79
C ILE A 653 -17.12 4.68 24.31
N ARG A 654 -17.38 4.95 25.60
CA ARG A 654 -18.74 4.90 26.16
C ARG A 654 -19.69 5.90 25.48
N GLU A 655 -19.20 7.06 25.13
CA GLU A 655 -19.97 8.05 24.38
C GLU A 655 -20.42 7.49 23.03
N ILE A 656 -19.49 6.90 22.26
CA ILE A 656 -19.79 6.29 20.96
C ILE A 656 -20.80 5.15 21.08
N ILE A 657 -20.53 4.16 21.94
CA ILE A 657 -21.31 2.92 21.95
C ILE A 657 -22.67 3.03 22.65
N ASN A 658 -22.84 3.98 23.59
CA ASN A 658 -24.06 4.09 24.38
C ASN A 658 -24.97 5.26 23.95
N THR A 659 -24.42 6.29 23.28
CA THR A 659 -25.16 7.53 23.07
C THR A 659 -25.17 8.02 21.62
N SER A 660 -24.60 7.27 20.66
CA SER A 660 -24.69 7.60 19.23
C SER A 660 -26.15 7.70 18.78
N SER A 661 -26.47 8.79 18.10
CA SER A 661 -27.82 9.09 17.59
C SER A 661 -27.90 8.72 16.10
N LEU A 662 -28.72 7.72 15.79
CA LEU A 662 -28.99 7.30 14.41
C LEU A 662 -30.18 8.03 13.79
N LYS A 663 -30.72 9.08 14.46
CA LYS A 663 -31.97 9.78 14.06
C LYS A 663 -31.76 10.77 12.91
N ASP A 664 -30.56 11.25 12.72
CA ASP A 664 -30.23 12.13 11.60
C ASP A 664 -30.06 11.31 10.31
N THR A 665 -31.18 11.15 9.60
CA THR A 665 -31.23 10.38 8.35
C THR A 665 -30.47 11.06 7.21
N LYS A 666 -30.35 12.39 7.20
CA LYS A 666 -29.50 13.09 6.23
C LYS A 666 -28.05 12.69 6.41
N ARG A 667 -27.57 12.71 7.65
CA ARG A 667 -26.21 12.29 7.98
C ARG A 667 -25.94 10.82 7.65
N LEU A 668 -26.92 9.94 7.92
CA LEU A 668 -26.82 8.53 7.51
C LEU A 668 -26.68 8.37 6.00
N HIS A 669 -27.45 9.13 5.21
CA HIS A 669 -27.36 9.09 3.74
C HIS A 669 -25.98 9.56 3.25
N GLU A 670 -25.47 10.66 3.80
CA GLU A 670 -24.10 11.13 3.50
C GLU A 670 -23.04 10.06 3.76
N ILE A 671 -23.14 9.35 4.90
CA ILE A 671 -22.22 8.25 5.23
C ILE A 671 -22.36 7.09 4.23
N ILE A 672 -23.59 6.71 3.85
CA ILE A 672 -23.84 5.66 2.86
C ILE A 672 -23.23 6.02 1.51
N ALA A 673 -23.44 7.26 1.04
CA ALA A 673 -22.87 7.75 -0.21
C ALA A 673 -21.32 7.70 -0.20
N GLN A 674 -20.70 8.13 0.91
CA GLN A 674 -19.25 8.05 1.10
C GLN A 674 -18.74 6.60 1.15
N VAL A 675 -19.44 5.70 1.88
CA VAL A 675 -19.10 4.27 1.94
C VAL A 675 -19.19 3.64 0.56
N LYS A 676 -20.23 3.94 -0.20
CA LYS A 676 -20.40 3.48 -1.59
C LYS A 676 -19.24 3.95 -2.47
N SER A 677 -18.93 5.25 -2.45
CA SER A 677 -17.84 5.83 -3.25
C SER A 677 -16.48 5.18 -2.95
N ARG A 678 -16.14 5.02 -1.67
CA ARG A 678 -14.90 4.36 -1.25
C ARG A 678 -14.85 2.88 -1.60
N ALA A 679 -15.99 2.17 -1.48
CA ALA A 679 -16.07 0.78 -1.88
C ALA A 679 -15.84 0.62 -3.38
N GLN A 680 -16.41 1.50 -4.22
CA GLN A 680 -16.16 1.51 -5.66
C GLN A 680 -14.68 1.65 -6.00
N SER A 681 -14.00 2.66 -5.45
CA SER A 681 -12.56 2.85 -5.64
C SER A 681 -11.76 1.62 -5.18
N SER A 682 -12.08 1.07 -4.00
CA SER A 682 -11.36 -0.08 -3.43
C SER A 682 -11.53 -1.36 -4.26
N LEU A 683 -12.75 -1.64 -4.74
CA LEU A 683 -13.02 -2.84 -5.55
C LEU A 683 -12.24 -2.85 -6.86
N VAL A 684 -12.04 -1.68 -7.46
CA VAL A 684 -11.29 -1.53 -8.72
C VAL A 684 -9.78 -1.52 -8.45
N SER A 685 -9.29 -0.67 -7.54
CA SER A 685 -7.86 -0.52 -7.26
C SER A 685 -7.23 -1.79 -6.67
N ALA A 686 -7.98 -2.52 -5.83
CA ALA A 686 -7.58 -3.81 -5.25
C ALA A 686 -8.25 -5.00 -5.94
N GLY A 687 -8.44 -4.96 -7.24
CA GLY A 687 -9.20 -5.95 -8.03
C GLY A 687 -8.75 -7.41 -7.80
N HIS A 688 -7.45 -7.64 -7.55
CA HIS A 688 -6.93 -8.97 -7.20
C HIS A 688 -7.49 -9.49 -5.86
N SER A 689 -7.51 -8.66 -4.83
CA SER A 689 -8.08 -9.03 -3.53
C SER A 689 -9.59 -9.19 -3.61
N THR A 690 -10.26 -8.34 -4.39
CA THR A 690 -11.69 -8.42 -4.70
C THR A 690 -12.04 -9.76 -5.36
N ALA A 691 -11.30 -10.14 -6.40
CA ALA A 691 -11.50 -11.41 -7.11
C ALA A 691 -11.24 -12.63 -6.21
N VAL A 692 -10.16 -12.61 -5.41
CA VAL A 692 -9.84 -13.69 -4.45
C VAL A 692 -10.92 -13.83 -3.40
N LEU A 693 -11.37 -12.74 -2.77
CA LEU A 693 -12.42 -12.79 -1.74
C LEU A 693 -13.73 -13.33 -2.32
N ARG A 694 -14.11 -12.86 -3.52
CA ARG A 694 -15.34 -13.33 -4.19
C ARG A 694 -15.24 -14.79 -4.53
N ALA A 695 -14.16 -15.27 -5.17
CA ALA A 695 -13.96 -16.68 -5.49
C ALA A 695 -13.93 -17.57 -4.24
N ALA A 696 -13.29 -17.13 -3.16
CA ALA A 696 -13.25 -17.85 -1.89
C ALA A 696 -14.65 -17.97 -1.25
N SER A 697 -15.52 -16.97 -1.41
CA SER A 697 -16.87 -16.95 -0.86
C SER A 697 -17.78 -18.07 -1.39
N TYR A 698 -17.46 -18.62 -2.56
CA TYR A 698 -18.22 -19.74 -3.14
C TYR A 698 -18.09 -21.05 -2.34
N THR A 699 -17.02 -21.19 -1.57
CA THR A 699 -16.72 -22.43 -0.87
C THR A 699 -16.39 -22.25 0.63
N SER A 700 -16.07 -21.04 1.09
CA SER A 700 -15.68 -20.74 2.47
C SER A 700 -16.75 -19.90 3.18
N PRO A 701 -17.34 -20.41 4.29
CA PRO A 701 -18.28 -19.63 5.11
C PRO A 701 -17.67 -18.34 5.64
N MET A 702 -16.39 -18.36 6.03
CA MET A 702 -15.68 -17.16 6.48
C MET A 702 -15.55 -16.13 5.36
N ALA A 703 -15.14 -16.54 4.16
CA ALA A 703 -15.03 -15.64 3.03
C ALA A 703 -16.40 -15.08 2.59
N ALA A 704 -17.45 -15.90 2.66
CA ALA A 704 -18.82 -15.45 2.40
C ALA A 704 -19.29 -14.40 3.43
N PHE A 705 -18.94 -14.55 4.71
CA PHE A 705 -19.16 -13.53 5.72
C PHE A 705 -18.42 -12.23 5.38
N GLN A 706 -17.14 -12.33 5.02
CA GLN A 706 -16.31 -11.19 4.66
C GLN A 706 -16.79 -10.46 3.40
N ASP A 707 -17.25 -11.20 2.37
CA ASP A 707 -17.80 -10.63 1.13
C ASP A 707 -19.10 -9.85 1.40
N LYS A 708 -19.98 -10.39 2.26
CA LYS A 708 -21.21 -9.68 2.70
C LYS A 708 -20.93 -8.46 3.57
N MET A 709 -19.77 -8.38 4.21
CA MET A 709 -19.39 -7.29 5.11
C MET A 709 -18.57 -6.19 4.44
N ALA A 710 -17.78 -6.52 3.39
CA ALA A 710 -16.81 -5.58 2.81
C ALA A 710 -16.46 -5.86 1.33
N GLY A 711 -16.94 -6.95 0.70
CA GLY A 711 -16.64 -7.31 -0.67
C GLY A 711 -17.73 -6.86 -1.67
N ILE A 712 -17.85 -7.58 -2.78
CA ILE A 712 -18.80 -7.28 -3.86
C ILE A 712 -20.25 -7.36 -3.35
N ALA A 713 -20.59 -8.39 -2.58
CA ALA A 713 -21.95 -8.52 -2.04
C ALA A 713 -22.31 -7.36 -1.09
N TYR A 714 -21.35 -6.86 -0.31
CA TYR A 714 -21.54 -5.67 0.51
C TYR A 714 -21.77 -4.41 -0.34
N TYR A 715 -20.95 -4.22 -1.39
CA TYR A 715 -21.12 -3.09 -2.29
C TYR A 715 -22.51 -3.09 -2.94
N GLN A 716 -22.96 -4.24 -3.45
CA GLN A 716 -24.32 -4.38 -4.02
C GLN A 716 -25.44 -4.04 -3.02
N PHE A 717 -25.25 -4.44 -1.74
CA PHE A 717 -26.18 -4.06 -0.68
C PHE A 717 -26.19 -2.54 -0.44
N ILE A 718 -25.02 -1.90 -0.34
CA ILE A 718 -24.89 -0.45 -0.13
C ILE A 718 -25.45 0.33 -1.31
N GLU A 719 -25.16 -0.09 -2.53
CA GLU A 719 -25.69 0.54 -3.74
C GLU A 719 -27.23 0.48 -3.79
N LYS A 720 -27.81 -0.66 -3.48
CA LYS A 720 -29.28 -0.81 -3.39
C LYS A 720 -29.85 0.05 -2.26
N LEU A 721 -29.20 0.08 -1.11
CA LEU A 721 -29.63 0.87 0.04
C LEU A 721 -29.60 2.37 -0.27
N ASP A 722 -28.57 2.84 -0.99
CA ASP A 722 -28.47 4.24 -1.44
C ASP A 722 -29.59 4.61 -2.40
N LYS A 723 -29.87 3.76 -3.40
CA LYS A 723 -30.98 3.96 -4.36
C LYS A 723 -32.38 3.98 -3.69
N GLU A 724 -32.59 3.11 -2.70
CA GLU A 724 -33.87 2.94 -2.00
C GLU A 724 -33.91 3.74 -0.68
N PHE A 725 -32.99 4.67 -0.43
CA PHE A 725 -32.77 5.27 0.90
C PHE A 725 -34.04 5.96 1.45
N GLU A 726 -34.70 6.80 0.66
CA GLU A 726 -35.89 7.54 1.11
C GLU A 726 -37.04 6.63 1.56
N GLU A 727 -37.17 5.46 0.94
CA GLU A 727 -38.20 4.46 1.29
C GLU A 727 -37.79 3.64 2.52
N ARG A 728 -36.50 3.47 2.78
CA ARG A 728 -35.95 2.54 3.78
C ARG A 728 -35.36 3.20 5.01
N LYS A 729 -35.18 4.52 5.02
CA LYS A 729 -34.45 5.23 6.08
C LYS A 729 -34.98 4.99 7.50
N ASP A 730 -36.28 4.91 7.70
CA ASP A 730 -36.87 4.67 9.03
C ASP A 730 -36.64 3.23 9.51
N ASP A 731 -36.69 2.28 8.60
CA ASP A 731 -36.41 0.87 8.90
C ASP A 731 -34.91 0.63 9.11
N LEU A 732 -34.07 1.34 8.36
CA LEU A 732 -32.61 1.33 8.55
C LEU A 732 -32.24 1.82 9.95
N VAL A 733 -32.81 2.95 10.41
CA VAL A 733 -32.55 3.46 11.77
C VAL A 733 -32.94 2.44 12.83
N LYS A 734 -34.07 1.77 12.66
CA LYS A 734 -34.52 0.70 13.59
C LYS A 734 -33.56 -0.48 13.56
N GLU A 735 -33.18 -0.93 12.37
CA GLU A 735 -32.32 -2.09 12.20
C GLU A 735 -30.91 -1.85 12.80
N LEU A 736 -30.29 -0.71 12.52
CA LEU A 736 -28.99 -0.36 13.11
C LEU A 736 -29.08 -0.17 14.64
N SER A 737 -30.17 0.44 15.13
CA SER A 737 -30.39 0.60 16.59
C SER A 737 -30.59 -0.75 17.29
N HIS A 738 -31.32 -1.67 16.67
CA HIS A 738 -31.53 -3.02 17.21
C HIS A 738 -30.23 -3.81 17.15
N LEU A 739 -29.46 -3.74 16.06
CA LEU A 739 -28.17 -4.39 15.90
C LEU A 739 -27.18 -3.95 16.99
N MET A 740 -27.10 -2.65 17.31
CA MET A 740 -26.27 -2.16 18.43
C MET A 740 -26.64 -2.82 19.75
N GLN A 741 -27.97 -2.98 20.05
CA GLN A 741 -28.43 -3.63 21.27
C GLN A 741 -28.14 -5.12 21.29
N GLU A 742 -28.16 -5.78 20.12
CA GLU A 742 -27.84 -7.21 20.00
C GLU A 742 -26.37 -7.52 20.23
N ILE A 743 -25.46 -6.69 19.70
CA ILE A 743 -24.03 -7.00 19.70
C ILE A 743 -23.27 -6.38 20.88
N LEU A 744 -23.63 -5.16 21.33
CA LEU A 744 -22.89 -4.45 22.39
C LEU A 744 -23.33 -4.89 23.81
N ARG A 745 -23.04 -6.15 24.14
CA ARG A 745 -23.52 -6.83 25.34
C ARG A 745 -22.37 -7.33 26.22
N PRO A 746 -22.54 -7.34 27.55
CA PRO A 746 -21.48 -7.76 28.47
C PRO A 746 -21.06 -9.22 28.32
N GLU A 747 -21.96 -10.11 27.92
CA GLU A 747 -21.67 -11.54 27.70
C GLU A 747 -20.88 -11.82 26.41
N TYR A 748 -20.89 -10.92 25.43
CA TYR A 748 -20.11 -11.04 24.19
C TYR A 748 -18.76 -10.33 24.27
N LEU A 749 -18.51 -9.55 25.33
CA LEU A 749 -17.30 -8.76 25.45
C LEU A 749 -16.07 -9.62 25.73
N CYS A 750 -15.09 -9.57 24.83
CA CYS A 750 -13.72 -9.95 25.04
C CYS A 750 -12.85 -8.69 24.94
N VAL A 751 -11.75 -8.66 25.67
CA VAL A 751 -10.82 -7.51 25.65
C VAL A 751 -9.43 -7.99 25.28
N SER A 752 -8.74 -7.27 24.42
CA SER A 752 -7.30 -7.43 24.19
C SER A 752 -6.62 -6.10 24.52
N TYR A 753 -5.59 -6.16 25.34
CA TYR A 753 -4.83 -4.98 25.75
C TYR A 753 -3.33 -5.21 25.66
N THR A 754 -2.65 -4.34 24.90
CA THR A 754 -1.18 -4.34 24.78
C THR A 754 -0.63 -3.11 25.49
N GLY A 755 0.26 -3.34 26.43
CA GLY A 755 0.87 -2.27 27.25
C GLY A 755 1.78 -2.81 28.33
N GLU A 756 2.39 -1.89 29.07
CA GLU A 756 3.24 -2.23 30.21
C GLU A 756 2.39 -2.52 31.46
N ARG A 757 2.92 -3.33 32.36
CA ARG A 757 2.23 -3.86 33.57
C ARG A 757 1.60 -2.76 34.44
N ASP A 758 2.26 -1.62 34.57
CA ASP A 758 1.82 -0.51 35.41
C ASP A 758 0.48 0.10 34.95
N SER A 759 0.15 -0.03 33.67
CA SER A 759 -1.12 0.50 33.10
C SER A 759 -2.30 -0.48 33.26
N LEU A 760 -2.05 -1.76 33.53
CA LEU A 760 -3.05 -2.83 33.48
C LEU A 760 -4.23 -2.61 34.45
N MET A 761 -3.94 -2.21 35.68
CA MET A 761 -4.97 -2.05 36.74
C MET A 761 -6.01 -0.98 36.36
N ASP A 762 -5.56 0.13 35.81
CA ASP A 762 -6.46 1.22 35.40
C ASP A 762 -7.36 0.76 34.23
N VAL A 763 -6.82 0.05 33.26
CA VAL A 763 -7.59 -0.51 32.15
C VAL A 763 -8.63 -1.52 32.66
N GLN A 764 -8.26 -2.45 33.54
CA GLN A 764 -9.20 -3.42 34.13
C GLN A 764 -10.36 -2.73 34.87
N LYS A 765 -10.06 -1.68 35.64
CA LYS A 765 -11.07 -0.86 36.30
C LYS A 765 -12.05 -0.22 35.33
N GLN A 766 -11.53 0.33 34.24
CA GLN A 766 -12.35 0.97 33.19
C GLN A 766 -13.21 -0.05 32.43
N VAL A 767 -12.68 -1.25 32.15
CA VAL A 767 -13.44 -2.34 31.53
C VAL A 767 -14.62 -2.77 32.42
N LYS A 768 -14.40 -2.92 33.74
CA LYS A 768 -15.50 -3.22 34.67
C LYS A 768 -16.59 -2.16 34.65
N ALA A 769 -16.20 -0.88 34.64
CA ALA A 769 -17.15 0.23 34.54
C ALA A 769 -17.91 0.23 33.21
N LEU A 770 -17.23 -0.05 32.10
CA LEU A 770 -17.84 -0.16 30.79
C LEU A 770 -18.89 -1.25 30.74
N LYS A 771 -18.59 -2.46 31.23
CA LYS A 771 -19.54 -3.61 31.27
C LYS A 771 -20.86 -3.28 31.91
N GLN A 772 -20.89 -2.38 32.91
CA GLN A 772 -22.11 -1.98 33.59
C GLN A 772 -23.02 -1.13 32.71
N THR A 773 -22.49 -0.48 31.67
CA THR A 773 -23.22 0.41 30.75
C THR A 773 -23.72 -0.28 29.50
N LEU A 774 -23.31 -1.53 29.24
CA LEU A 774 -23.71 -2.31 28.06
C LEU A 774 -25.15 -2.81 28.17
N HIS A 775 -25.78 -3.12 27.03
CA HIS A 775 -27.14 -3.61 26.92
C HIS A 775 -27.33 -4.98 27.60
N LYS A 776 -28.42 -5.16 28.34
CA LYS A 776 -28.70 -6.38 29.14
C LYS A 776 -30.09 -6.99 28.85
N GLU A 777 -30.85 -6.40 27.93
CA GLU A 777 -32.15 -6.89 27.54
C GLU A 777 -32.04 -8.25 26.84
N GLU A 778 -32.98 -9.16 27.06
CA GLU A 778 -32.95 -10.45 26.34
C GLU A 778 -33.14 -10.25 24.84
N VAL A 779 -32.32 -10.90 24.04
CA VAL A 779 -32.38 -10.90 22.57
C VAL A 779 -32.63 -12.33 22.10
N SER A 780 -33.40 -12.48 21.03
CA SER A 780 -33.58 -13.78 20.40
C SER A 780 -32.29 -14.23 19.71
N VAL A 781 -31.75 -15.34 20.15
CA VAL A 781 -30.54 -15.94 19.55
C VAL A 781 -30.88 -16.56 18.19
N GLN A 782 -30.15 -16.20 17.15
CA GLN A 782 -30.19 -16.83 15.85
C GLN A 782 -28.78 -17.31 15.53
N HIS A 783 -28.63 -18.56 15.10
CA HIS A 783 -27.32 -19.09 14.75
C HIS A 783 -26.94 -18.71 13.31
N GLN A 784 -25.70 -18.37 13.10
CA GLN A 784 -25.14 -18.20 11.76
C GLN A 784 -25.24 -19.51 10.98
N ASN A 785 -25.76 -19.46 9.77
CA ASN A 785 -25.84 -20.60 8.87
C ASN A 785 -25.42 -20.16 7.46
N MET A 786 -24.16 -19.75 7.33
CA MET A 786 -23.59 -19.22 6.07
C MET A 786 -23.72 -20.27 4.96
N THR A 787 -24.52 -19.97 3.96
CA THR A 787 -24.66 -20.78 2.76
C THR A 787 -23.69 -20.26 1.70
N CYS A 788 -22.77 -21.12 1.26
CA CYS A 788 -21.89 -20.85 0.12
C CYS A 788 -22.58 -21.34 -1.15
N VAL A 789 -22.59 -20.51 -2.17
CA VAL A 789 -23.11 -20.84 -3.50
C VAL A 789 -21.95 -20.78 -4.48
N LYS A 790 -21.63 -21.93 -5.11
CA LYS A 790 -20.61 -21.96 -6.16
C LYS A 790 -21.16 -21.35 -7.43
N GLU A 791 -20.51 -20.30 -7.89
CA GLU A 791 -20.82 -19.62 -9.15
C GLU A 791 -19.52 -18.98 -9.67
N ASN A 792 -19.08 -19.34 -10.87
CA ASN A 792 -17.92 -18.69 -11.49
C ASN A 792 -18.37 -17.39 -12.12
N GLU A 793 -17.79 -16.27 -11.69
CA GLU A 793 -18.25 -14.94 -12.07
C GLU A 793 -17.16 -14.12 -12.77
N GLY A 794 -17.57 -13.38 -13.81
CA GLY A 794 -16.80 -12.32 -14.45
C GLY A 794 -17.38 -10.95 -14.13
N PHE A 795 -16.59 -10.07 -13.49
CA PHE A 795 -17.00 -8.70 -13.20
C PHE A 795 -16.30 -7.72 -14.13
N THR A 796 -17.08 -7.08 -15.01
CA THR A 796 -16.55 -6.17 -16.04
C THR A 796 -16.29 -4.78 -15.49
N THR A 797 -15.19 -4.18 -15.97
CA THR A 797 -14.79 -2.81 -15.68
C THR A 797 -14.36 -2.08 -16.97
N SER A 798 -14.20 -0.77 -16.90
CA SER A 798 -13.60 0.06 -17.97
C SER A 798 -12.09 -0.14 -18.13
N GLY A 799 -11.44 -0.88 -17.23
CA GLY A 799 -10.00 -1.11 -17.22
C GLY A 799 -9.51 -1.92 -18.42
N GLN A 800 -8.21 -1.86 -18.67
CA GLN A 800 -7.56 -2.58 -19.78
C GLN A 800 -6.83 -3.85 -19.34
N VAL A 801 -6.85 -4.16 -18.05
CA VAL A 801 -6.17 -5.30 -17.43
C VAL A 801 -7.14 -6.19 -16.68
N GLN A 802 -6.69 -7.41 -16.36
CA GLN A 802 -7.46 -8.40 -15.61
C GLN A 802 -6.86 -8.65 -14.24
N TYR A 803 -7.70 -9.11 -13.33
CA TYR A 803 -7.36 -9.73 -12.05
C TYR A 803 -8.00 -11.10 -12.04
N VAL A 804 -7.22 -12.14 -12.32
CA VAL A 804 -7.72 -13.50 -12.50
C VAL A 804 -7.46 -14.28 -11.22
N ALA A 805 -8.50 -14.72 -10.52
CA ALA A 805 -8.38 -15.47 -9.27
C ALA A 805 -9.00 -16.86 -9.39
N GLN A 806 -8.29 -17.87 -8.87
CA GLN A 806 -8.82 -19.22 -8.64
C GLN A 806 -8.54 -19.63 -7.21
N THR A 807 -9.56 -20.15 -6.52
CA THR A 807 -9.49 -20.52 -5.11
C THR A 807 -9.94 -21.96 -4.87
N GLY A 808 -9.58 -22.52 -3.71
CA GLY A 808 -10.02 -23.82 -3.28
C GLY A 808 -9.60 -24.14 -1.85
N ASN A 809 -9.97 -25.34 -1.39
CA ASN A 809 -9.64 -25.79 -0.05
C ASN A 809 -9.20 -27.27 -0.06
N PHE A 810 -7.92 -27.52 0.17
CA PHE A 810 -7.34 -28.85 0.15
C PHE A 810 -7.77 -29.72 1.35
N ARG A 811 -8.08 -29.11 2.51
CA ARG A 811 -8.52 -29.87 3.68
C ARG A 811 -9.90 -30.49 3.51
N LYS A 812 -10.78 -29.88 2.70
CA LYS A 812 -12.07 -30.46 2.31
C LYS A 812 -11.93 -31.78 1.53
N LYS A 813 -10.75 -32.01 0.95
CA LYS A 813 -10.40 -33.25 0.24
C LYS A 813 -9.55 -34.21 1.09
N GLY A 814 -9.34 -33.89 2.38
CA GLY A 814 -8.65 -34.75 3.34
C GLY A 814 -7.13 -34.56 3.42
N TYR A 815 -6.58 -33.51 2.79
CA TYR A 815 -5.16 -33.18 2.92
C TYR A 815 -4.89 -32.29 4.16
N GLU A 816 -3.75 -32.49 4.79
CA GLU A 816 -3.34 -31.73 5.98
C GLU A 816 -2.38 -30.60 5.62
N TYR A 817 -2.39 -29.54 6.44
CA TYR A 817 -1.46 -28.43 6.31
C TYR A 817 -0.05 -28.84 6.78
N THR A 818 0.97 -28.41 6.05
CA THR A 818 2.38 -28.57 6.40
C THR A 818 3.19 -27.31 6.13
N GLY A 819 4.29 -27.12 6.86
CA GLY A 819 5.22 -26.01 6.66
C GLY A 819 5.83 -25.95 5.26
N ALA A 820 5.91 -27.07 4.53
CA ALA A 820 6.37 -27.14 3.15
C ALA A 820 5.54 -26.27 2.18
N LEU A 821 4.26 -26.02 2.49
CA LEU A 821 3.40 -25.13 1.69
C LEU A 821 3.91 -23.68 1.68
N ASN A 822 4.58 -23.23 2.73
CA ASN A 822 5.18 -21.89 2.75
C ASN A 822 6.40 -21.80 1.81
N ILE A 823 7.16 -22.88 1.69
CA ILE A 823 8.27 -22.98 0.74
C ILE A 823 7.73 -23.02 -0.69
N LEU A 824 6.73 -23.88 -0.92
CA LEU A 824 6.05 -23.96 -2.22
C LEU A 824 5.49 -22.59 -2.64
N LYS A 825 4.94 -21.80 -1.70
CA LYS A 825 4.48 -20.44 -1.98
C LYS A 825 5.58 -19.58 -2.56
N VAL A 826 6.79 -19.63 -2.00
CA VAL A 826 7.95 -18.86 -2.50
C VAL A 826 8.37 -19.37 -3.86
N ALA A 827 8.54 -20.68 -4.03
CA ALA A 827 8.92 -21.29 -5.31
C ALA A 827 7.89 -21.00 -6.41
N LEU A 828 6.59 -21.15 -6.14
CA LEU A 828 5.54 -20.83 -7.11
C LEU A 828 5.55 -19.35 -7.50
N SER A 829 5.60 -18.46 -6.52
CA SER A 829 5.47 -17.02 -6.78
C SER A 829 6.64 -16.47 -7.59
N TYR A 830 7.88 -16.97 -7.38
CA TYR A 830 9.07 -16.37 -7.99
C TYR A 830 9.71 -17.20 -9.13
N ASP A 831 9.38 -18.49 -9.26
CA ASP A 831 9.87 -19.28 -10.40
C ASP A 831 8.76 -19.53 -11.43
N TYR A 832 7.69 -20.23 -11.04
CA TYR A 832 6.68 -20.66 -12.01
C TYR A 832 5.70 -19.55 -12.42
N LEU A 833 5.04 -18.91 -11.44
CA LEU A 833 4.05 -17.88 -11.75
C LEU A 833 4.71 -16.62 -12.29
N TRP A 834 5.82 -16.19 -11.68
CA TRP A 834 6.57 -15.03 -12.15
C TRP A 834 7.01 -15.17 -13.60
N THR A 835 7.64 -16.29 -13.93
CA THR A 835 8.09 -16.55 -15.30
C THR A 835 6.97 -16.59 -16.31
N ASN A 836 5.84 -17.27 -16.00
CA ASN A 836 4.78 -17.50 -16.98
C ASN A 836 3.75 -16.36 -17.05
N ILE A 837 3.47 -15.68 -15.94
CA ILE A 837 2.44 -14.63 -15.84
C ILE A 837 3.06 -13.25 -16.02
N ARG A 838 4.19 -12.95 -15.33
CA ARG A 838 4.84 -11.64 -15.44
C ARG A 838 5.80 -11.58 -16.62
N VAL A 839 6.87 -12.36 -16.62
CA VAL A 839 7.94 -12.23 -17.63
C VAL A 839 7.43 -12.51 -19.03
N LYS A 840 6.77 -13.65 -19.24
CA LYS A 840 6.22 -14.04 -20.56
C LYS A 840 4.85 -13.46 -20.84
N GLY A 841 4.04 -13.25 -19.80
CA GLY A 841 2.67 -12.76 -19.93
C GLY A 841 2.55 -11.24 -19.90
N GLY A 842 3.54 -10.55 -19.37
CA GLY A 842 3.52 -9.09 -19.24
C GLY A 842 2.58 -8.56 -18.15
N ALA A 843 2.12 -9.41 -17.21
CA ALA A 843 1.40 -8.97 -16.03
C ALA A 843 2.35 -8.25 -15.06
N TYR A 844 1.81 -7.34 -14.25
CA TYR A 844 2.62 -6.68 -13.23
C TYR A 844 3.02 -7.63 -12.09
N GLY A 845 2.10 -8.55 -11.69
CA GLY A 845 2.41 -9.48 -10.63
C GLY A 845 1.51 -10.71 -10.57
N CYS A 846 1.87 -11.61 -9.68
CA CYS A 846 1.12 -12.83 -9.39
C CYS A 846 1.35 -13.25 -7.94
N MET A 847 0.36 -13.88 -7.33
CA MET A 847 0.41 -14.27 -5.92
C MET A 847 -0.24 -15.63 -5.72
N SER A 848 0.22 -16.35 -4.68
CA SER A 848 -0.42 -17.56 -4.18
C SER A 848 -0.48 -17.53 -2.66
N GLY A 849 -1.42 -18.26 -2.08
CA GLY A 849 -1.55 -18.35 -0.63
C GLY A 849 -2.17 -19.66 -0.17
N PHE A 850 -1.70 -20.17 0.98
CA PHE A 850 -2.15 -21.41 1.59
C PHE A 850 -2.35 -21.19 3.09
N LYS A 851 -3.60 -21.29 3.58
CA LYS A 851 -3.92 -21.14 5.01
C LYS A 851 -3.95 -22.48 5.72
N ARG A 852 -3.79 -22.48 7.04
CA ARG A 852 -3.94 -23.67 7.88
C ARG A 852 -5.35 -24.28 7.81
N SER A 853 -6.38 -23.46 7.64
CA SER A 853 -7.75 -23.88 7.39
C SER A 853 -7.96 -24.60 6.05
N GLY A 854 -6.92 -24.64 5.19
CA GLY A 854 -6.94 -25.25 3.87
C GLY A 854 -7.35 -24.30 2.76
N GLU A 855 -7.89 -23.12 3.07
CA GLU A 855 -8.25 -22.10 2.10
C GLU A 855 -7.00 -21.63 1.35
N SER A 856 -7.05 -21.65 0.03
CA SER A 856 -5.91 -21.38 -0.84
C SER A 856 -6.33 -20.63 -2.09
N PHE A 857 -5.40 -19.87 -2.67
CA PHE A 857 -5.67 -19.10 -3.88
C PHE A 857 -4.44 -18.97 -4.78
N PHE A 858 -4.72 -18.74 -6.06
CA PHE A 858 -3.79 -18.24 -7.07
C PHE A 858 -4.44 -17.02 -7.73
N VAL A 859 -3.65 -15.95 -7.96
CA VAL A 859 -4.18 -14.71 -8.53
C VAL A 859 -3.13 -13.98 -9.37
N SER A 860 -3.56 -13.36 -10.48
CA SER A 860 -2.75 -12.40 -11.24
C SER A 860 -3.15 -10.96 -10.90
N TYR A 861 -2.23 -10.02 -11.13
CA TYR A 861 -2.38 -8.60 -10.85
C TYR A 861 -1.98 -7.76 -12.05
N ARG A 862 -2.90 -6.89 -12.51
CA ARG A 862 -2.76 -6.07 -13.72
C ARG A 862 -2.29 -6.92 -14.91
N ASP A 863 -3.05 -7.95 -15.24
CA ASP A 863 -2.73 -8.98 -16.23
C ASP A 863 -3.38 -8.65 -17.57
N PRO A 864 -2.64 -8.62 -18.70
CA PRO A 864 -3.25 -8.43 -20.01
C PRO A 864 -4.01 -9.67 -20.49
N HIS A 865 -3.83 -10.84 -19.85
CA HIS A 865 -4.40 -12.11 -20.27
C HIS A 865 -5.41 -12.67 -19.25
N LEU A 866 -6.40 -13.46 -19.73
CA LEU A 866 -7.36 -14.16 -18.90
C LEU A 866 -7.19 -15.69 -19.05
N ARG A 867 -7.52 -16.26 -20.18
CA ARG A 867 -7.48 -17.73 -20.42
C ARG A 867 -6.07 -18.29 -20.22
N ARG A 868 -5.07 -17.63 -20.79
CA ARG A 868 -3.67 -18.03 -20.64
C ARG A 868 -3.26 -18.17 -19.16
N THR A 869 -3.70 -17.25 -18.31
CA THR A 869 -3.40 -17.26 -16.88
C THR A 869 -4.08 -18.43 -16.16
N LEU A 870 -5.34 -18.72 -16.49
CA LEU A 870 -6.01 -19.92 -15.97
C LEU A 870 -5.33 -21.21 -16.43
N ASP A 871 -4.80 -21.26 -17.66
CA ASP A 871 -4.04 -22.41 -18.15
C ASP A 871 -2.69 -22.55 -17.44
N VAL A 872 -2.04 -21.43 -17.08
CA VAL A 872 -0.85 -21.46 -16.21
C VAL A 872 -1.21 -22.03 -14.84
N PHE A 873 -2.33 -21.65 -14.23
CA PHE A 873 -2.75 -22.22 -12.94
C PHE A 873 -2.99 -23.75 -13.03
N LYS A 874 -3.60 -24.22 -14.10
CA LYS A 874 -3.78 -25.67 -14.35
C LYS A 874 -2.45 -26.42 -14.48
N GLY A 875 -1.39 -25.77 -14.88
CA GLY A 875 -0.05 -26.34 -15.00
C GLY A 875 0.73 -26.48 -13.66
N ILE A 876 0.25 -25.85 -12.58
CA ILE A 876 0.94 -25.86 -11.27
C ILE A 876 1.19 -27.28 -10.73
N PRO A 877 0.24 -28.24 -10.76
CA PRO A 877 0.48 -29.59 -10.27
C PRO A 877 1.64 -30.31 -10.95
N GLU A 878 1.81 -30.11 -12.25
CA GLU A 878 2.91 -30.70 -13.00
C GLU A 878 4.25 -30.06 -12.67
N TYR A 879 4.27 -28.74 -12.50
CA TYR A 879 5.46 -28.04 -11.98
C TYR A 879 5.86 -28.62 -10.63
N VAL A 880 4.92 -28.78 -9.70
CA VAL A 880 5.18 -29.29 -8.35
C VAL A 880 5.69 -30.76 -8.40
N ARG A 881 5.13 -31.63 -9.25
CA ARG A 881 5.62 -33.01 -9.43
C ARG A 881 7.02 -33.06 -9.98
N SER A 882 7.33 -32.17 -10.91
CA SER A 882 8.64 -32.10 -11.57
C SER A 882 9.61 -31.16 -10.86
N PHE A 883 9.23 -30.62 -9.68
CA PHE A 883 10.05 -29.70 -8.90
C PHE A 883 11.43 -30.30 -8.63
N LYS A 884 12.47 -29.52 -8.88
CA LYS A 884 13.84 -29.90 -8.61
C LYS A 884 14.57 -28.72 -7.98
N ALA A 885 15.25 -28.99 -6.90
CA ALA A 885 16.06 -28.01 -6.22
C ALA A 885 17.23 -28.72 -5.53
N ASP A 886 18.43 -28.31 -5.82
CA ASP A 886 19.60 -28.79 -5.09
C ASP A 886 19.62 -28.18 -3.66
N GLU A 887 20.63 -28.56 -2.87
CA GLU A 887 20.75 -28.07 -1.48
C GLU A 887 20.88 -26.54 -1.40
N ARG A 888 21.50 -25.90 -2.37
CA ARG A 888 21.63 -24.45 -2.42
C ARG A 888 20.28 -23.80 -2.71
N GLU A 889 19.54 -24.31 -3.67
CA GLU A 889 18.22 -23.79 -4.03
C GLU A 889 17.19 -24.01 -2.92
N MET A 890 17.16 -25.21 -2.32
CA MET A 890 16.31 -25.46 -1.14
C MET A 890 16.64 -24.50 0.00
N THR A 891 17.94 -24.21 0.21
CA THR A 891 18.35 -23.23 1.24
C THR A 891 17.84 -21.82 0.94
N LYS A 892 17.86 -21.38 -0.34
CA LYS A 892 17.25 -20.10 -0.75
C LYS A 892 15.77 -20.02 -0.38
N TYR A 893 14.97 -21.00 -0.81
CA TYR A 893 13.55 -21.00 -0.53
C TYR A 893 13.24 -21.03 0.98
N ILE A 894 14.02 -21.75 1.76
CA ILE A 894 13.89 -21.79 3.23
C ILE A 894 14.17 -20.41 3.82
N ILE A 895 15.25 -19.75 3.40
CA ILE A 895 15.63 -18.41 3.87
C ILE A 895 14.52 -17.40 3.53
N GLY A 896 14.07 -17.35 2.27
CA GLY A 896 13.01 -16.45 1.85
C GLY A 896 11.66 -16.71 2.57
N THR A 897 11.38 -17.98 2.88
CA THR A 897 10.20 -18.35 3.68
C THR A 897 10.29 -17.83 5.12
N ILE A 898 11.46 -18.01 5.74
CA ILE A 898 11.69 -17.54 7.13
C ILE A 898 11.74 -16.01 7.21
N SER A 899 12.26 -15.33 6.19
CA SER A 899 12.23 -13.87 6.12
C SER A 899 10.85 -13.31 6.40
N GLY A 900 9.81 -13.82 5.73
CA GLY A 900 8.43 -13.39 5.95
C GLY A 900 7.86 -13.72 7.34
N LYS A 901 8.45 -14.67 8.07
CA LYS A 901 8.02 -15.04 9.44
C LYS A 901 8.75 -14.26 10.53
N ASP A 902 9.96 -13.84 10.27
CA ASP A 902 10.85 -13.14 11.22
C ASP A 902 10.87 -11.62 11.05
N VAL A 903 9.87 -11.05 10.38
CA VAL A 903 9.72 -9.60 10.25
C VAL A 903 9.68 -8.94 11.64
N PRO A 904 10.44 -7.86 11.88
CA PRO A 904 10.36 -7.09 13.11
C PRO A 904 8.93 -6.61 13.39
N ARG A 905 8.52 -6.66 14.65
CA ARG A 905 7.15 -6.37 15.06
C ARG A 905 7.11 -5.12 15.94
N THR A 906 6.25 -4.17 15.60
CA THR A 906 5.94 -3.07 16.50
C THR A 906 5.23 -3.61 17.76
N PRO A 907 5.21 -2.86 18.88
CA PRO A 907 4.48 -3.27 20.09
C PRO A 907 3.01 -3.63 19.81
N LYS A 908 2.33 -2.82 19.00
CA LYS A 908 0.95 -3.08 18.55
C LYS A 908 0.83 -4.39 17.76
N MET A 909 1.76 -4.65 16.84
CA MET A 909 1.78 -5.90 16.05
C MET A 909 2.01 -7.13 16.93
N GLN A 910 2.86 -7.05 17.96
CA GLN A 910 3.11 -8.17 18.88
C GLN A 910 1.82 -8.59 19.58
N GLY A 911 1.05 -7.63 20.11
CA GLY A 911 -0.26 -7.90 20.71
C GLY A 911 -1.27 -8.45 19.72
N ALA A 912 -1.37 -7.85 18.54
CA ALA A 912 -2.31 -8.28 17.49
C ALA A 912 -2.03 -9.71 16.99
N ILE A 913 -0.76 -10.07 16.76
CA ILE A 913 -0.35 -11.42 16.34
C ILE A 913 -0.65 -12.44 17.45
N SER A 914 -0.35 -12.11 18.70
CA SER A 914 -0.61 -12.97 19.85
C SER A 914 -2.12 -13.21 20.05
N ARG A 915 -2.93 -12.15 19.93
CA ARG A 915 -4.39 -12.24 19.94
C ARG A 915 -4.92 -13.10 18.79
N SER A 916 -4.41 -12.88 17.57
CA SER A 916 -4.80 -13.68 16.40
C SER A 916 -4.49 -15.17 16.62
N ALA A 917 -3.30 -15.50 17.10
CA ALA A 917 -2.93 -16.87 17.43
C ALA A 917 -3.90 -17.50 18.45
N TRP A 918 -4.30 -16.75 19.49
CA TRP A 918 -5.27 -17.20 20.49
C TRP A 918 -6.63 -17.57 19.85
N PHE A 919 -7.22 -16.67 19.07
CA PHE A 919 -8.53 -16.91 18.48
C PHE A 919 -8.52 -17.91 17.32
N CYS A 920 -7.40 -18.04 16.60
CA CYS A 920 -7.21 -19.07 15.58
C CYS A 920 -6.88 -20.45 16.20
N GLY A 921 -6.64 -20.55 17.50
CA GLY A 921 -6.24 -21.81 18.16
C GLY A 921 -4.83 -22.26 17.83
N ILE A 922 -3.95 -21.32 17.42
CA ILE A 922 -2.55 -21.62 17.10
C ILE A 922 -1.71 -21.56 18.35
N THR A 923 -1.15 -22.72 18.76
CA THR A 923 -0.24 -22.82 19.91
C THR A 923 1.20 -22.57 19.51
N GLU A 924 2.08 -22.29 20.49
CA GLU A 924 3.52 -22.17 20.24
C GLU A 924 4.12 -23.48 19.69
N GLU A 925 3.62 -24.63 20.16
CA GLU A 925 4.05 -25.94 19.64
C GLU A 925 3.68 -26.11 18.17
N MET A 926 2.49 -25.68 17.77
CA MET A 926 2.07 -25.72 16.36
C MET A 926 2.93 -24.78 15.49
N ALA A 927 3.21 -23.57 15.98
CA ALA A 927 4.05 -22.61 15.29
C ALA A 927 5.51 -23.08 15.19
N GLN A 928 6.04 -23.69 16.27
CA GLN A 928 7.39 -24.28 16.27
C GLN A 928 7.48 -25.50 15.33
N LYS A 929 6.47 -26.37 15.34
CA LYS A 929 6.41 -27.50 14.41
C LYS A 929 6.46 -27.04 12.95
N GLU A 930 5.65 -26.04 12.61
CA GLU A 930 5.68 -25.46 11.24
C GLU A 930 7.06 -24.91 10.89
N ARG A 931 7.70 -24.19 11.82
CA ARG A 931 9.06 -23.69 11.61
C ARG A 931 10.06 -24.83 11.41
N ASP A 932 9.97 -25.88 12.19
CA ASP A 932 10.82 -27.06 12.07
C ASP A 932 10.62 -27.78 10.74
N GLU A 933 9.38 -27.90 10.26
CA GLU A 933 9.06 -28.45 8.94
C GLU A 933 9.69 -27.61 7.82
N ILE A 934 9.60 -26.29 7.90
CA ILE A 934 10.24 -25.38 6.94
C ILE A 934 11.76 -25.56 6.93
N LEU A 935 12.40 -25.54 8.11
CA LEU A 935 13.86 -25.64 8.22
C LEU A 935 14.42 -26.99 7.75
N LYS A 936 13.63 -28.06 7.80
CA LYS A 936 14.03 -29.43 7.42
C LYS A 936 13.54 -29.85 6.04
N ALA A 937 12.75 -29.02 5.37
CA ALA A 937 12.12 -29.39 4.10
C ALA A 937 13.15 -29.75 3.02
N SER A 938 12.77 -30.71 2.20
CA SER A 938 13.51 -31.23 1.06
C SER A 938 12.72 -31.09 -0.25
N GLU A 939 13.37 -31.34 -1.37
CA GLU A 939 12.72 -31.41 -2.69
C GLU A 939 11.52 -32.37 -2.69
N THR A 940 11.68 -33.54 -2.06
CA THR A 940 10.61 -34.55 -1.99
C THR A 940 9.37 -34.05 -1.25
N ASP A 941 9.55 -33.30 -0.15
CA ASP A 941 8.43 -32.72 0.59
C ASP A 941 7.61 -31.76 -0.26
N ILE A 942 8.24 -31.06 -1.19
CA ILE A 942 7.55 -30.17 -2.14
C ILE A 942 6.84 -30.97 -3.23
N GLN A 943 7.50 -32.00 -3.82
CA GLN A 943 6.91 -32.85 -4.84
C GLN A 943 5.64 -33.57 -4.34
N GLU A 944 5.62 -34.00 -3.07
CA GLU A 944 4.48 -34.66 -2.43
C GLU A 944 3.25 -33.75 -2.27
N LEU A 945 3.39 -32.42 -2.44
CA LEU A 945 2.27 -31.48 -2.41
C LEU A 945 1.44 -31.45 -3.71
N ALA A 946 1.91 -32.05 -4.80
CA ALA A 946 1.20 -32.01 -6.09
C ALA A 946 -0.28 -32.46 -6.02
N PRO A 947 -0.66 -33.58 -5.36
CA PRO A 947 -2.07 -33.98 -5.21
C PRO A 947 -2.89 -32.98 -4.36
N LEU A 948 -2.25 -32.27 -3.42
CA LEU A 948 -2.90 -31.22 -2.62
C LEU A 948 -3.22 -30.01 -3.51
N ILE A 949 -2.31 -29.63 -4.41
CA ILE A 949 -2.55 -28.54 -5.36
C ILE A 949 -3.65 -28.91 -6.35
N GLU A 950 -3.69 -30.18 -6.84
CA GLU A 950 -4.82 -30.67 -7.65
C GLU A 950 -6.15 -30.51 -6.91
N ALA A 951 -6.18 -30.90 -5.62
CA ALA A 951 -7.37 -30.76 -4.81
C ALA A 951 -7.85 -29.31 -4.63
N ILE A 952 -6.93 -28.33 -4.65
CA ILE A 952 -7.29 -26.89 -4.67
C ILE A 952 -7.95 -26.54 -6.00
N LEU A 953 -7.32 -26.88 -7.12
CA LEU A 953 -7.80 -26.54 -8.46
C LEU A 953 -9.11 -27.25 -8.82
N ASP A 954 -9.33 -28.46 -8.32
CA ASP A 954 -10.57 -29.24 -8.49
C ASP A 954 -11.82 -28.57 -7.90
N ASN A 955 -11.66 -27.58 -7.01
CA ASN A 955 -12.80 -26.77 -6.57
C ASN A 955 -13.37 -25.90 -7.71
N ASP A 956 -12.54 -25.57 -8.72
CA ASP A 956 -12.91 -24.80 -9.88
C ASP A 956 -13.69 -23.52 -9.54
N ALA A 957 -13.28 -22.84 -8.49
CA ALA A 957 -13.86 -21.60 -7.99
C ALA A 957 -13.08 -20.41 -8.59
N VAL A 958 -13.65 -19.80 -9.63
CA VAL A 958 -12.99 -18.74 -10.41
C VAL A 958 -13.78 -17.44 -10.32
N CYS A 959 -13.08 -16.35 -10.08
CA CYS A 959 -13.62 -15.00 -10.24
C CYS A 959 -12.60 -14.14 -10.98
N VAL A 960 -13.09 -13.35 -11.93
CA VAL A 960 -12.29 -12.39 -12.68
C VAL A 960 -12.89 -11.01 -12.55
N VAL A 961 -12.07 -10.03 -12.23
CA VAL A 961 -12.39 -8.60 -12.29
C VAL A 961 -11.53 -8.00 -13.40
N GLY A 962 -12.12 -7.32 -14.38
CA GLY A 962 -11.29 -6.76 -15.45
C GLY A 962 -12.02 -6.23 -16.66
N SER A 963 -11.28 -6.12 -17.75
CA SER A 963 -11.69 -5.53 -19.02
C SER A 963 -12.96 -6.18 -19.58
N GLU A 964 -13.98 -5.36 -19.81
CA GLU A 964 -15.24 -5.81 -20.41
C GLU A 964 -15.02 -6.59 -21.72
N PRO A 965 -14.25 -6.14 -22.72
CA PRO A 965 -13.99 -6.91 -23.95
C PRO A 965 -13.30 -8.25 -23.72
N ALA A 966 -12.40 -8.34 -22.73
CA ALA A 966 -11.69 -9.59 -22.45
C ALA A 966 -12.60 -10.62 -21.78
N ILE A 967 -13.42 -10.20 -20.82
CA ILE A 967 -14.39 -11.07 -20.13
C ILE A 967 -15.48 -11.54 -21.10
N GLU A 968 -16.04 -10.65 -21.93
CA GLU A 968 -17.07 -11.01 -22.92
C GLU A 968 -16.54 -11.99 -23.98
N LYS A 969 -15.28 -11.85 -24.39
CA LYS A 969 -14.62 -12.78 -25.32
C LYS A 969 -14.52 -14.20 -24.76
N GLU A 970 -14.36 -14.33 -23.46
CA GLU A 970 -14.14 -15.60 -22.74
C GLU A 970 -15.34 -15.94 -21.82
N LYS A 971 -16.53 -15.43 -22.15
CA LYS A 971 -17.73 -15.54 -21.29
C LYS A 971 -18.15 -16.97 -20.98
N GLU A 972 -17.75 -17.94 -21.78
CA GLU A 972 -18.03 -19.35 -21.54
C GLU A 972 -17.27 -19.93 -20.33
N LEU A 973 -16.32 -19.20 -19.76
CA LEU A 973 -15.63 -19.57 -18.52
C LEU A 973 -16.48 -19.28 -17.27
N PHE A 974 -17.53 -18.51 -17.40
CA PHE A 974 -18.32 -17.97 -16.31
C PHE A 974 -19.76 -18.47 -16.34
N ASP A 975 -20.32 -18.74 -15.16
CA ASP A 975 -21.75 -18.98 -15.00
C ASP A 975 -22.52 -17.65 -15.16
N THR A 976 -21.91 -16.56 -14.69
CA THR A 976 -22.51 -15.22 -14.74
C THR A 976 -21.45 -14.16 -15.09
N VAL A 977 -21.82 -13.21 -15.95
CA VAL A 977 -21.03 -12.01 -16.24
C VAL A 977 -21.84 -10.78 -15.84
N LEU A 978 -21.28 -9.94 -14.99
CA LEU A 978 -21.94 -8.76 -14.43
C LEU A 978 -21.00 -7.55 -14.47
N PRO A 979 -21.53 -6.32 -14.57
CA PRO A 979 -20.70 -5.14 -14.30
C PRO A 979 -20.30 -5.12 -12.82
N LEU A 980 -19.05 -4.74 -12.52
CA LEU A 980 -18.59 -4.60 -11.15
C LEU A 980 -19.32 -3.45 -10.45
N ILE A 981 -19.53 -2.36 -11.20
CA ILE A 981 -20.27 -1.17 -10.79
C ILE A 981 -21.47 -1.06 -11.73
N SER A 982 -22.68 -1.01 -11.16
CA SER A 982 -23.93 -0.89 -11.94
C SER A 982 -24.43 0.56 -11.99
N CYS A 983 -25.28 0.89 -13.00
CA CYS A 983 -25.93 2.21 -13.13
C CYS A 983 -26.92 2.50 -12.00
#